data_2bb44b9f620efbb606a42ea22dc499de
#
_entry.id   2bb44b9f620efbb606a42ea22dc499de
#
_cell.length_a   1.000
_cell.length_b   1.000
_cell.length_c   1.000
_cell.angle_alpha   90.00
_cell.angle_beta   90.00
_cell.angle_gamma   90.00
#
_symmetry.space_group_name_H-M   'P 1'
#
loop_
_entity.id
_entity.type
_entity.pdbx_description
1 polymer ?
#
loop_
_entity_poly.entity_id
_entity_poly.type
_entity_poly.pdbx_seq_one_letter_code
_entity_poly.pdbx_strand_id
1 'polypeptide(L)'
;MIMMKAPLGYTGKILWVDLGSGTIREERPLVEVYRSFLGGYGLGVYFIYRDLEPGLDPLSPGNILGFCPGLLTGTPAPFTGRHMVCAKSPLTGTWGDSNAGGYFGPAIKRAGYDAIFFKGAAESPVYLAIDNESKEINDASDLWGLNVEQVENRLKKSHGHGAQVEAIGKAGEKLSLISGIVTDRGRIAARSGLGAVMGSKNLKALCLKGRTRINMADKALTLNLAKGYNKKVHQRANSITASQVASMAPKISKLYRILKIPAEGDEYMYAFTLHNYGTAFATSIYAEIGDMPIKNFKGTGFKDWPQDVATRFTGLALKKYRKKSYGCYGCPLKCGAILEVPEAGLEETHCPEYETLASFGGMILNPDVVEVFTVNHLLNLEGMDTISAGNVIAFAMECVERGILAKEDFKCKAEPEGFLPRWGDSYHLLPLLQMMIDREGIGDLLADGVQVAARKLGSKAREFAMHANGQELPMHDGRFMKGLALTYLADPTPGRHTAACLDFSSLGPVNKFMNNLNFKNATDPVGKGECNAKFVKFRQAFNAVGLCEYALPQGTYPLLEFIEAIYGWKITISEFLDTGWRIQALRQLFNAREHAIKCETPGRTLGRPPLEQGPLKGDTVKIEQMIEGYFRAIGFDETGIPTPQTLEYLGLDAFIPDLRSCSGVDIRV
;
A
#
# COMPACT_ATOMS: atom_id res chain seq x y z
N MET A 1 -36.07 29.08 0.81
CA MET A 1 -35.16 27.95 0.94
C MET A 1 -34.45 27.79 -0.40
N ILE A 2 -33.22 28.30 -0.52
CA ILE A 2 -32.41 28.17 -1.74
C ILE A 2 -32.12 26.67 -1.89
N MET A 3 -32.70 26.03 -2.90
CA MET A 3 -32.31 24.63 -3.24
C MET A 3 -30.81 24.62 -3.55
N MET A 4 -30.01 24.16 -2.62
CA MET A 4 -28.59 23.92 -2.90
C MET A 4 -28.48 22.93 -4.07
N LYS A 5 -27.88 23.39 -5.16
CA LYS A 5 -27.64 22.53 -6.33
C LYS A 5 -26.84 21.30 -5.90
N ALA A 6 -27.32 20.12 -6.28
CA ALA A 6 -26.63 18.87 -5.91
C ALA A 6 -25.15 18.92 -6.36
N PRO A 7 -24.20 18.48 -5.54
CA PRO A 7 -22.80 18.52 -5.89
C PRO A 7 -22.50 17.69 -7.14
N LEU A 8 -21.51 18.11 -7.91
CA LEU A 8 -21.04 17.41 -9.11
C LEU A 8 -19.77 16.60 -8.79
N GLY A 9 -19.77 15.33 -9.11
CA GLY A 9 -18.62 14.45 -8.97
C GLY A 9 -18.45 13.81 -7.58
N TYR A 10 -19.09 14.33 -6.55
CA TYR A 10 -19.00 13.85 -5.18
C TYR A 10 -20.38 13.90 -4.48
N THR A 11 -20.47 13.32 -3.27
CA THR A 11 -21.74 13.25 -2.54
C THR A 11 -21.97 14.47 -1.65
N GLY A 12 -20.91 15.15 -1.24
CA GLY A 12 -20.92 16.29 -0.34
C GLY A 12 -21.17 15.91 1.13
N LYS A 13 -20.95 14.64 1.49
CA LYS A 13 -21.21 14.14 2.84
C LYS A 13 -20.05 13.26 3.35
N ILE A 14 -19.72 13.46 4.61
CA ILE A 14 -18.81 12.64 5.39
C ILE A 14 -19.62 12.00 6.51
N LEU A 15 -19.40 10.69 6.76
CA LEU A 15 -20.01 9.97 7.87
C LEU A 15 -19.02 9.85 9.02
N TRP A 16 -19.45 10.22 10.22
CA TRP A 16 -18.75 10.01 11.46
C TRP A 16 -19.50 9.00 12.32
N VAL A 17 -18.78 7.98 12.80
CA VAL A 17 -19.31 6.92 13.66
C VAL A 17 -18.49 6.92 14.94
N ASP A 18 -19.14 7.21 16.05
CA ASP A 18 -18.53 7.09 17.38
C ASP A 18 -18.99 5.77 18.00
N LEU A 19 -18.08 4.80 18.05
CA LEU A 19 -18.36 3.45 18.52
C LEU A 19 -18.53 3.37 20.04
N GLY A 20 -17.95 4.32 20.79
CA GLY A 20 -18.09 4.37 22.25
C GLY A 20 -19.46 4.84 22.70
N SER A 21 -20.03 5.82 21.98
CA SER A 21 -21.38 6.35 22.28
C SER A 21 -22.47 5.77 21.39
N GLY A 22 -22.13 4.99 20.36
CA GLY A 22 -23.06 4.50 19.35
C GLY A 22 -23.65 5.59 18.44
N THR A 23 -23.04 6.80 18.42
CA THR A 23 -23.59 7.95 17.68
C THR A 23 -23.11 7.96 16.22
N ILE A 24 -24.04 8.19 15.30
CA ILE A 24 -23.75 8.37 13.86
C ILE A 24 -24.17 9.77 13.45
N ARG A 25 -23.24 10.56 12.89
CA ARG A 25 -23.52 11.93 12.40
C ARG A 25 -23.00 12.14 10.97
N GLU A 26 -23.71 12.98 10.21
CA GLU A 26 -23.26 13.45 8.90
C GLU A 26 -22.62 14.85 9.03
N GLU A 27 -21.50 15.04 8.35
CA GLU A 27 -20.86 16.34 8.16
C GLU A 27 -20.91 16.69 6.67
N ARG A 28 -21.13 17.97 6.35
CA ARG A 28 -21.16 18.50 4.99
C ARG A 28 -20.03 19.50 4.81
N PRO A 29 -18.85 19.07 4.37
CA PRO A 29 -17.72 19.97 4.14
C PRO A 29 -18.02 20.96 3.03
N LEU A 30 -17.39 22.13 3.11
CA LEU A 30 -17.40 23.11 2.04
C LEU A 30 -16.69 22.57 0.80
N VAL A 31 -17.05 23.10 -0.38
CA VAL A 31 -16.44 22.69 -1.66
C VAL A 31 -14.94 22.96 -1.71
N GLU A 32 -14.49 23.98 -0.99
CA GLU A 32 -13.09 24.36 -0.84
C GLU A 32 -12.24 23.24 -0.24
N VAL A 33 -12.77 22.45 0.70
CA VAL A 33 -12.09 21.28 1.27
C VAL A 33 -11.84 20.23 0.19
N TYR A 34 -12.85 19.95 -0.64
CA TYR A 34 -12.69 18.99 -1.75
C TYR A 34 -11.73 19.51 -2.82
N ARG A 35 -11.73 20.81 -3.12
CA ARG A 35 -10.77 21.40 -4.06
C ARG A 35 -9.34 21.39 -3.54
N SER A 36 -9.17 21.60 -2.23
CA SER A 36 -7.86 21.66 -1.58
C SER A 36 -7.25 20.29 -1.30
N PHE A 37 -8.07 19.25 -1.07
CA PHE A 37 -7.60 17.92 -0.64
C PHE A 37 -8.07 16.77 -1.54
N LEU A 38 -8.91 17.05 -2.54
CA LEU A 38 -9.45 16.08 -3.51
C LEU A 38 -10.27 14.95 -2.84
N GLY A 39 -9.68 13.83 -2.58
CA GLY A 39 -10.27 12.62 -2.00
C GLY A 39 -9.21 11.74 -1.36
N GLY A 40 -9.51 10.44 -1.18
CA GLY A 40 -8.54 9.49 -0.63
C GLY A 40 -7.92 10.00 0.68
N TYR A 41 -6.64 9.76 0.86
CA TYR A 41 -5.96 10.24 2.06
C TYR A 41 -5.75 11.77 2.11
N GLY A 42 -6.05 12.52 1.05
CA GLY A 42 -6.12 13.98 1.12
C GLY A 42 -7.24 14.43 2.05
N LEU A 43 -8.48 13.93 1.87
CA LEU A 43 -9.55 14.12 2.86
C LEU A 43 -9.21 13.44 4.18
N GLY A 44 -8.62 12.23 4.14
CA GLY A 44 -8.20 11.49 5.33
C GLY A 44 -7.29 12.33 6.23
N VAL A 45 -6.21 12.91 5.69
CA VAL A 45 -5.27 13.71 6.49
C VAL A 45 -5.89 15.00 7.00
N TYR A 46 -6.73 15.67 6.21
CA TYR A 46 -7.40 16.90 6.63
C TYR A 46 -8.28 16.66 7.86
N PHE A 47 -9.17 15.66 7.82
CA PHE A 47 -10.11 15.40 8.91
C PHE A 47 -9.42 14.78 10.13
N ILE A 48 -8.49 13.83 9.93
CA ILE A 48 -7.77 13.21 11.05
C ILE A 48 -6.87 14.25 11.72
N TYR A 49 -6.15 15.07 10.96
CA TYR A 49 -5.32 16.12 11.54
C TYR A 49 -6.12 17.13 12.37
N ARG A 50 -7.32 17.52 11.87
CA ARG A 50 -8.22 18.46 12.54
C ARG A 50 -8.76 17.90 13.87
N ASP A 51 -9.15 16.63 13.90
CA ASP A 51 -9.99 16.08 14.96
C ASP A 51 -9.26 15.08 15.90
N LEU A 52 -8.02 14.69 15.58
CA LEU A 52 -7.22 13.77 16.39
C LEU A 52 -6.40 14.56 17.42
N GLU A 53 -6.51 14.19 18.70
CA GLU A 53 -5.66 14.72 19.77
C GLU A 53 -4.22 14.23 19.60
N PRO A 54 -3.22 15.13 19.65
CA PRO A 54 -1.81 14.74 19.55
C PRO A 54 -1.36 13.83 20.69
N GLY A 55 -0.37 12.96 20.40
CA GLY A 55 0.32 12.15 21.40
C GLY A 55 -0.45 10.94 21.92
N LEU A 56 -1.68 10.68 21.44
CA LEU A 56 -2.44 9.51 21.87
C LEU A 56 -1.80 8.18 21.43
N ASP A 57 -2.07 7.11 22.18
CA ASP A 57 -1.74 5.75 21.78
C ASP A 57 -2.53 5.37 20.51
N PRO A 58 -1.86 4.86 19.44
CA PRO A 58 -2.51 4.48 18.19
C PRO A 58 -3.59 3.40 18.33
N LEU A 59 -3.55 2.56 19.35
CA LEU A 59 -4.57 1.54 19.63
C LEU A 59 -5.64 2.01 20.62
N SER A 60 -5.54 3.25 21.14
CA SER A 60 -6.56 3.81 22.03
C SER A 60 -7.86 4.13 21.27
N PRO A 61 -9.00 4.20 21.99
CA PRO A 61 -10.28 4.63 21.41
C PRO A 61 -10.24 5.99 20.72
N GLY A 62 -9.34 6.90 21.18
CA GLY A 62 -9.18 8.25 20.61
C GLY A 62 -8.62 8.28 19.18
N ASN A 63 -7.90 7.23 18.74
CA ASN A 63 -7.44 7.18 17.34
C ASN A 63 -8.61 7.19 16.36
N ILE A 64 -8.45 7.87 15.24
CA ILE A 64 -9.47 7.97 14.19
C ILE A 64 -9.09 7.06 13.03
N LEU A 65 -10.01 6.16 12.64
CA LEU A 65 -9.87 5.29 11.49
C LEU A 65 -10.76 5.79 10.34
N GLY A 66 -10.18 6.16 9.20
CA GLY A 66 -10.90 6.70 8.05
C GLY A 66 -10.88 5.78 6.83
N PHE A 67 -12.01 5.63 6.15
CA PHE A 67 -12.18 4.94 4.86
C PHE A 67 -12.53 5.99 3.81
N CYS A 68 -11.60 6.32 2.92
CA CYS A 68 -11.68 7.47 2.04
C CYS A 68 -11.51 7.05 0.57
N PRO A 69 -12.60 6.96 -0.23
CA PRO A 69 -12.49 6.77 -1.67
C PRO A 69 -11.84 7.98 -2.33
N GLY A 70 -11.09 7.74 -3.40
CA GLY A 70 -10.50 8.83 -4.16
C GLY A 70 -11.54 9.73 -4.81
N LEU A 71 -11.11 10.93 -5.25
CA LEU A 71 -12.00 11.90 -5.88
C LEU A 71 -12.78 11.25 -7.03
N LEU A 72 -12.11 10.62 -8.00
CA LEU A 72 -12.72 10.00 -9.19
C LEU A 72 -13.35 8.62 -8.92
N THR A 73 -13.22 8.07 -7.71
CA THR A 73 -13.74 6.74 -7.38
C THR A 73 -15.28 6.69 -7.52
N GLY A 74 -15.78 5.63 -8.17
CA GLY A 74 -17.21 5.45 -8.41
C GLY A 74 -17.74 6.17 -9.65
N THR A 75 -16.91 6.92 -10.37
CA THR A 75 -17.23 7.55 -11.67
C THR A 75 -16.88 6.62 -12.84
N PRO A 76 -17.24 6.94 -14.09
CA PRO A 76 -16.82 6.19 -15.26
C PRO A 76 -15.33 6.29 -15.63
N ALA A 77 -14.56 7.17 -14.99
CA ALA A 77 -13.13 7.29 -15.26
C ALA A 77 -12.40 5.96 -15.01
N PRO A 78 -11.58 5.45 -15.95
CA PRO A 78 -10.89 4.17 -15.79
C PRO A 78 -9.85 4.18 -14.67
N PHE A 79 -9.53 3.02 -14.10
CA PHE A 79 -8.53 2.84 -13.05
C PHE A 79 -8.86 3.46 -11.68
N THR A 80 -10.08 3.92 -11.44
CA THR A 80 -10.49 4.69 -10.26
C THR A 80 -11.24 3.89 -9.20
N GLY A 81 -10.97 2.59 -9.09
CA GLY A 81 -11.61 1.71 -8.09
C GLY A 81 -10.95 1.74 -6.71
N ARG A 82 -10.08 2.72 -6.41
CA ARG A 82 -9.31 2.73 -5.17
C ARG A 82 -9.95 3.54 -4.05
N HIS A 83 -9.76 3.06 -2.81
CA HIS A 83 -9.98 3.83 -1.58
C HIS A 83 -8.76 3.71 -0.67
N MET A 84 -8.64 4.63 0.26
CA MET A 84 -7.56 4.72 1.24
C MET A 84 -8.13 4.48 2.63
N VAL A 85 -7.44 3.65 3.42
CA VAL A 85 -7.67 3.56 4.87
C VAL A 85 -6.58 4.39 5.55
N CYS A 86 -6.95 5.22 6.52
CA CYS A 86 -6.06 6.18 7.16
C CYS A 86 -6.26 6.20 8.67
N ALA A 87 -5.16 6.28 9.45
CA ALA A 87 -5.15 6.48 10.89
C ALA A 87 -3.75 6.88 11.38
N LYS A 88 -3.56 7.13 12.68
CA LYS A 88 -2.23 7.05 13.28
C LYS A 88 -1.79 5.58 13.31
N SER A 89 -0.63 5.28 12.74
CA SER A 89 -0.11 3.91 12.62
C SER A 89 0.37 3.35 13.95
N PRO A 90 -0.09 2.18 14.38
CA PRO A 90 0.44 1.53 15.59
C PRO A 90 1.82 0.89 15.34
N LEU A 91 2.18 0.61 14.09
CA LEU A 91 3.47 0.01 13.73
C LEU A 91 4.61 1.04 13.77
N THR A 92 4.36 2.27 13.34
CA THR A 92 5.39 3.31 13.15
C THR A 92 5.22 4.53 14.04
N GLY A 93 4.03 4.77 14.59
CA GLY A 93 3.67 5.99 15.32
C GLY A 93 3.43 7.21 14.41
N THR A 94 3.64 7.06 13.09
CA THR A 94 3.50 8.12 12.09
C THR A 94 2.08 8.21 11.52
N TRP A 95 1.85 9.13 10.59
CA TRP A 95 0.73 9.04 9.65
C TRP A 95 0.73 7.67 8.98
N GLY A 96 -0.37 6.95 9.11
CA GLY A 96 -0.58 5.65 8.49
C GLY A 96 -1.63 5.72 7.40
N ASP A 97 -1.28 5.28 6.20
CA ASP A 97 -2.25 5.07 5.14
C ASP A 97 -1.96 3.78 4.36
N SER A 98 -3.03 3.17 3.87
CA SER A 98 -2.96 2.03 2.99
C SER A 98 -4.07 2.11 1.95
N ASN A 99 -3.86 1.57 0.75
CA ASN A 99 -4.90 1.60 -0.26
C ASN A 99 -5.29 0.21 -0.75
N ALA A 100 -6.59 0.01 -0.98
CA ALA A 100 -7.12 -1.17 -1.62
C ALA A 100 -7.83 -0.82 -2.92
N GLY A 101 -7.77 -1.76 -3.86
CA GLY A 101 -8.59 -1.73 -5.07
C GLY A 101 -9.91 -2.47 -4.85
N GLY A 102 -10.60 -2.82 -5.94
CA GLY A 102 -11.81 -3.62 -5.85
C GLY A 102 -13.08 -2.81 -6.04
N TYR A 103 -14.12 -3.15 -5.29
CA TYR A 103 -15.46 -2.56 -5.42
C TYR A 103 -15.91 -1.78 -4.18
N PHE A 104 -15.17 -1.86 -3.07
CA PHE A 104 -15.57 -1.24 -1.81
C PHE A 104 -15.51 0.31 -1.86
N GLY A 105 -14.45 0.89 -2.45
CA GLY A 105 -14.38 2.35 -2.64
C GLY A 105 -15.60 2.94 -3.36
N PRO A 106 -16.00 2.41 -4.53
CA PRO A 106 -17.27 2.76 -5.18
C PRO A 106 -18.51 2.52 -4.32
N ALA A 107 -18.51 1.52 -3.44
CA ALA A 107 -19.64 1.26 -2.54
C ALA A 107 -19.82 2.36 -1.50
N ILE A 108 -18.73 2.94 -0.96
CA ILE A 108 -18.80 4.12 -0.07
C ILE A 108 -19.52 5.27 -0.78
N LYS A 109 -19.15 5.57 -2.04
CA LYS A 109 -19.81 6.61 -2.84
C LYS A 109 -21.29 6.30 -3.09
N ARG A 110 -21.62 5.05 -3.41
CA ARG A 110 -23.01 4.59 -3.62
C ARG A 110 -23.84 4.59 -2.34
N ALA A 111 -23.21 4.40 -1.19
CA ALA A 111 -23.83 4.57 0.13
C ALA A 111 -24.09 6.06 0.46
N GLY A 112 -23.59 7.00 -0.35
CA GLY A 112 -23.87 8.43 -0.22
C GLY A 112 -22.80 9.22 0.51
N TYR A 113 -21.56 8.69 0.64
CA TYR A 113 -20.49 9.33 1.40
C TYR A 113 -19.20 9.48 0.61
N ASP A 114 -18.42 10.52 0.92
CA ASP A 114 -17.10 10.76 0.38
C ASP A 114 -15.98 10.28 1.31
N ALA A 115 -16.31 10.01 2.57
CA ALA A 115 -15.50 9.28 3.54
C ALA A 115 -16.37 8.78 4.70
N ILE A 116 -15.86 7.77 5.42
CA ILE A 116 -16.43 7.25 6.67
C ILE A 116 -15.31 7.24 7.70
N PHE A 117 -15.52 7.91 8.86
CA PHE A 117 -14.57 7.97 9.96
C PHE A 117 -15.14 7.32 11.21
N PHE A 118 -14.30 6.55 11.90
CA PHE A 118 -14.63 5.91 13.18
C PHE A 118 -13.75 6.47 14.29
N LYS A 119 -14.37 6.79 15.43
CA LYS A 119 -13.70 7.07 16.69
C LYS A 119 -14.37 6.30 17.82
N GLY A 120 -13.80 6.34 19.01
CA GLY A 120 -14.27 5.50 20.10
C GLY A 120 -13.94 4.02 19.89
N ALA A 121 -14.36 3.19 20.83
CA ALA A 121 -14.33 1.72 20.74
C ALA A 121 -15.63 1.19 21.31
N ALA A 122 -16.23 0.16 20.67
CA ALA A 122 -17.40 -0.51 21.19
C ALA A 122 -17.02 -1.43 22.37
N GLU A 123 -17.94 -1.69 23.28
CA GLU A 123 -17.71 -2.60 24.42
C GLU A 123 -17.61 -4.06 23.98
N SER A 124 -18.31 -4.43 22.90
CA SER A 124 -18.31 -5.76 22.27
C SER A 124 -18.12 -5.65 20.78
N PRO A 125 -17.79 -6.74 20.06
CA PRO A 125 -17.65 -6.74 18.61
C PRO A 125 -18.87 -6.21 17.87
N VAL A 126 -18.66 -5.28 16.93
CA VAL A 126 -19.70 -4.67 16.11
C VAL A 126 -19.32 -4.62 14.64
N TYR A 127 -20.32 -4.42 13.76
CA TYR A 127 -20.10 -4.02 12.37
C TYR A 127 -21.03 -2.87 11.99
N LEU A 128 -20.57 -2.00 11.10
CA LEU A 128 -21.40 -0.94 10.51
C LEU A 128 -22.13 -1.50 9.29
N ALA A 129 -23.46 -1.41 9.25
CA ALA A 129 -24.27 -1.67 8.08
C ALA A 129 -24.85 -0.36 7.52
N ILE A 130 -24.72 -0.15 6.20
CA ILE A 130 -25.39 0.93 5.48
C ILE A 130 -26.17 0.30 4.32
N ASP A 131 -27.51 0.44 4.33
CA ASP A 131 -28.37 0.09 3.21
C ASP A 131 -29.19 1.31 2.79
N ASN A 132 -28.72 2.00 1.75
CA ASN A 132 -29.28 3.27 1.27
C ASN A 132 -29.27 4.36 2.37
N GLU A 133 -30.43 4.64 2.99
CA GLU A 133 -30.54 5.67 4.03
C GLU A 133 -30.41 5.11 5.46
N SER A 134 -30.58 3.78 5.64
CA SER A 134 -30.36 3.13 6.92
C SER A 134 -28.89 3.03 7.27
N LYS A 135 -28.54 3.34 8.52
CA LYS A 135 -27.20 3.26 9.09
C LYS A 135 -27.31 2.68 10.48
N GLU A 136 -26.71 1.53 10.66
CA GLU A 136 -26.87 0.77 11.91
C GLU A 136 -25.51 0.20 12.35
N ILE A 137 -25.24 0.30 13.65
CA ILE A 137 -24.16 -0.43 14.30
C ILE A 137 -24.80 -1.71 14.85
N ASN A 138 -24.38 -2.84 14.32
CA ASN A 138 -24.94 -4.15 14.66
C ASN A 138 -23.95 -4.97 15.46
N ASP A 139 -24.45 -5.88 16.28
CA ASP A 139 -23.64 -6.88 16.98
C ASP A 139 -22.89 -7.78 15.99
N ALA A 140 -21.61 -8.03 16.25
CA ALA A 140 -20.74 -8.89 15.47
C ALA A 140 -20.11 -10.02 16.31
N SER A 141 -20.66 -10.34 17.47
CA SER A 141 -20.12 -11.35 18.38
C SER A 141 -20.02 -12.74 17.72
N ASP A 142 -20.96 -13.08 16.85
CA ASP A 142 -20.97 -14.32 16.07
C ASP A 142 -20.06 -14.28 14.82
N LEU A 143 -19.56 -13.10 14.46
CA LEU A 143 -18.59 -12.91 13.38
C LEU A 143 -17.14 -12.86 13.88
N TRP A 144 -16.94 -12.60 15.17
CA TRP A 144 -15.60 -12.54 15.78
C TRP A 144 -14.97 -13.93 15.80
N GLY A 145 -13.69 -14.03 15.44
CA GLY A 145 -12.97 -15.29 15.24
C GLY A 145 -13.13 -15.92 13.86
N LEU A 146 -14.06 -15.43 13.03
CA LEU A 146 -14.20 -15.89 11.64
C LEU A 146 -13.19 -15.18 10.73
N ASN A 147 -12.74 -15.89 9.70
CA ASN A 147 -11.92 -15.29 8.65
C ASN A 147 -12.76 -14.36 7.74
N VAL A 148 -12.08 -13.53 6.95
CA VAL A 148 -12.75 -12.48 6.16
C VAL A 148 -13.72 -13.03 5.11
N GLU A 149 -13.47 -14.20 4.53
CA GLU A 149 -14.39 -14.83 3.56
C GLU A 149 -15.68 -15.29 4.24
N GLN A 150 -15.57 -15.90 5.41
CA GLN A 150 -16.73 -16.33 6.20
C GLN A 150 -17.58 -15.13 6.62
N VAL A 151 -16.94 -14.03 7.04
CA VAL A 151 -17.63 -12.76 7.37
C VAL A 151 -18.33 -12.19 6.16
N GLU A 152 -17.64 -12.08 5.02
CA GLU A 152 -18.24 -11.57 3.78
C GLU A 152 -19.45 -12.40 3.34
N ASN A 153 -19.33 -13.73 3.39
CA ASN A 153 -20.42 -14.64 3.01
C ASN A 153 -21.63 -14.48 3.94
N ARG A 154 -21.43 -14.38 5.27
CA ARG A 154 -22.52 -14.16 6.23
C ARG A 154 -23.21 -12.82 6.02
N LEU A 155 -22.44 -11.74 5.91
CA LEU A 155 -22.99 -10.39 5.73
C LEU A 155 -23.70 -10.24 4.39
N LYS A 156 -23.18 -10.82 3.30
CA LYS A 156 -23.88 -10.84 2.00
C LYS A 156 -25.16 -11.67 2.03
N LYS A 157 -25.22 -12.73 2.83
CA LYS A 157 -26.45 -13.50 3.04
C LYS A 157 -27.52 -12.68 3.77
N SER A 158 -27.13 -11.89 4.78
CA SER A 158 -28.06 -11.08 5.59
C SER A 158 -28.50 -9.80 4.87
N HIS A 159 -27.57 -9.09 4.20
CA HIS A 159 -27.82 -7.77 3.58
C HIS A 159 -28.03 -7.85 2.06
N GLY A 160 -27.91 -9.05 1.46
CA GLY A 160 -28.09 -9.31 0.02
C GLY A 160 -26.78 -9.29 -0.76
N HIS A 161 -26.74 -10.07 -1.85
CA HIS A 161 -25.53 -10.29 -2.66
C HIS A 161 -24.91 -9.03 -3.27
N GLY A 162 -25.64 -7.91 -3.35
CA GLY A 162 -25.12 -6.62 -3.84
C GLY A 162 -24.35 -5.83 -2.80
N ALA A 163 -24.34 -6.25 -1.53
CA ALA A 163 -23.56 -5.61 -0.48
C ALA A 163 -22.04 -5.81 -0.71
N GLN A 164 -21.27 -4.77 -0.41
CA GLN A 164 -19.81 -4.83 -0.40
C GLN A 164 -19.34 -4.85 1.05
N VAL A 165 -18.40 -5.74 1.34
CA VAL A 165 -17.90 -5.96 2.70
C VAL A 165 -16.41 -5.69 2.75
N GLU A 166 -15.99 -5.02 3.81
CA GLU A 166 -14.59 -4.89 4.19
C GLU A 166 -14.46 -5.28 5.66
N ALA A 167 -13.50 -6.15 6.00
CA ALA A 167 -13.42 -6.78 7.31
C ALA A 167 -11.98 -7.04 7.75
N ILE A 168 -11.78 -7.25 9.05
CA ILE A 168 -10.55 -7.81 9.61
C ILE A 168 -10.69 -9.32 9.84
N GLY A 169 -9.58 -10.05 9.64
CA GLY A 169 -9.42 -11.42 10.10
C GLY A 169 -8.86 -11.48 11.52
N LYS A 170 -8.44 -12.67 11.95
CA LYS A 170 -7.90 -12.89 13.29
C LYS A 170 -6.66 -12.06 13.59
N ALA A 171 -5.80 -11.79 12.59
CA ALA A 171 -4.62 -10.95 12.80
C ALA A 171 -5.00 -9.55 13.31
N GLY A 172 -6.07 -8.94 12.76
CA GLY A 172 -6.59 -7.65 13.21
C GLY A 172 -7.28 -7.76 14.58
N GLU A 173 -8.09 -8.79 14.82
CA GLU A 173 -8.75 -9.03 16.10
C GLU A 173 -7.74 -9.20 17.25
N LYS A 174 -6.60 -9.83 16.96
CA LYS A 174 -5.50 -10.05 17.91
C LYS A 174 -4.47 -8.91 17.92
N LEU A 175 -4.80 -7.79 17.29
CA LEU A 175 -4.00 -6.56 17.28
C LEU A 175 -2.56 -6.74 16.75
N SER A 176 -2.35 -7.64 15.79
CA SER A 176 -1.07 -7.74 15.10
C SER A 176 -0.75 -6.42 14.39
N LEU A 177 0.43 -5.83 14.67
CA LEU A 177 0.82 -4.54 14.10
C LEU A 177 1.14 -4.61 12.60
N ILE A 178 1.19 -5.81 12.03
CA ILE A 178 1.31 -6.06 10.58
C ILE A 178 0.00 -6.56 9.98
N SER A 179 -1.14 -6.31 10.64
CA SER A 179 -2.46 -6.67 10.12
C SER A 179 -3.04 -5.59 9.23
N GLY A 180 -3.86 -6.02 8.27
CA GLY A 180 -4.57 -5.17 7.32
C GLY A 180 -6.08 -5.41 7.33
N ILE A 181 -6.78 -4.69 6.46
CA ILE A 181 -8.24 -4.73 6.30
C ILE A 181 -8.54 -5.24 4.90
N VAL A 182 -9.42 -6.23 4.78
CA VAL A 182 -9.62 -7.02 3.56
C VAL A 182 -11.00 -6.79 2.96
N THR A 183 -11.05 -6.61 1.65
CA THR A 183 -12.28 -6.60 0.84
C THR A 183 -12.16 -7.55 -0.35
N ASP A 184 -13.28 -7.93 -0.97
CA ASP A 184 -13.30 -8.82 -2.13
C ASP A 184 -12.47 -10.10 -1.91
N ARG A 185 -12.46 -10.67 -0.70
CA ARG A 185 -11.77 -11.92 -0.28
C ARG A 185 -10.24 -11.94 -0.44
N GLY A 186 -9.59 -10.85 -0.84
CA GLY A 186 -8.14 -10.84 -1.05
C GLY A 186 -7.59 -9.53 -1.57
N ARG A 187 -8.40 -8.46 -1.60
CA ARG A 187 -7.93 -7.10 -1.74
C ARG A 187 -7.70 -6.52 -0.35
N ILE A 188 -6.47 -6.17 -0.04
CA ILE A 188 -6.09 -5.80 1.31
C ILE A 188 -5.50 -4.39 1.37
N ALA A 189 -5.97 -3.58 2.32
CA ALA A 189 -5.28 -2.40 2.83
C ALA A 189 -4.31 -2.88 3.91
N ALA A 190 -3.12 -3.35 3.50
CA ALA A 190 -2.25 -4.19 4.30
C ALA A 190 -1.27 -3.43 5.19
N ARG A 191 -0.81 -2.25 4.75
CA ARG A 191 0.30 -1.54 5.39
C ARG A 191 -0.13 -0.69 6.59
N SER A 192 0.84 -0.27 7.43
CA SER A 192 0.67 0.62 8.58
C SER A 192 -0.11 0.04 9.78
N GLY A 193 -0.40 -1.26 9.81
CA GLY A 193 -1.07 -1.92 10.94
C GLY A 193 -2.53 -1.47 11.16
N LEU A 194 -3.21 -1.04 10.10
CA LEU A 194 -4.57 -0.47 10.22
C LEU A 194 -5.62 -1.51 10.61
N GLY A 195 -5.35 -2.82 10.38
CA GLY A 195 -6.17 -3.91 10.89
C GLY A 195 -6.21 -3.94 12.42
N ALA A 196 -5.08 -3.69 13.08
CA ALA A 196 -5.02 -3.60 14.54
C ALA A 196 -5.79 -2.36 15.08
N VAL A 197 -5.74 -1.22 14.37
CA VAL A 197 -6.56 -0.05 14.73
C VAL A 197 -8.05 -0.37 14.65
N MET A 198 -8.48 -1.10 13.62
CA MET A 198 -9.87 -1.54 13.48
C MET A 198 -10.26 -2.54 14.59
N GLY A 199 -9.37 -3.51 14.89
CA GLY A 199 -9.54 -4.49 15.96
C GLY A 199 -9.63 -3.85 17.35
N SER A 200 -8.76 -2.85 17.66
CA SER A 200 -8.78 -2.15 18.94
C SER A 200 -10.08 -1.37 19.22
N LYS A 201 -10.88 -1.14 18.17
CA LYS A 201 -12.20 -0.52 18.26
C LYS A 201 -13.34 -1.53 18.38
N ASN A 202 -13.04 -2.82 18.45
CA ASN A 202 -14.01 -3.91 18.31
C ASN A 202 -14.86 -3.82 17.04
N LEU A 203 -14.33 -3.20 15.97
CA LEU A 203 -15.00 -3.07 14.68
C LEU A 203 -14.61 -4.24 13.77
N LYS A 204 -15.51 -5.20 13.58
CA LYS A 204 -15.26 -6.40 12.78
C LYS A 204 -15.34 -6.14 11.27
N ALA A 205 -16.35 -5.37 10.84
CA ALA A 205 -16.61 -5.18 9.42
C ALA A 205 -17.39 -3.89 9.12
N LEU A 206 -17.32 -3.50 7.85
CA LEU A 206 -18.25 -2.57 7.21
C LEU A 206 -19.00 -3.32 6.11
N CYS A 207 -20.33 -3.20 6.08
CA CYS A 207 -21.21 -3.80 5.07
C CYS A 207 -22.03 -2.70 4.39
N LEU A 208 -21.70 -2.39 3.13
CA LEU A 208 -22.22 -1.24 2.41
C LEU A 208 -23.05 -1.66 1.21
N LYS A 209 -24.26 -1.10 1.12
CA LYS A 209 -25.16 -1.22 -0.02
C LYS A 209 -25.82 0.12 -0.27
N GLY A 210 -25.75 0.62 -1.49
CA GLY A 210 -26.30 1.93 -1.81
C GLY A 210 -26.55 2.11 -3.31
N ARG A 211 -27.42 3.07 -3.64
CA ARG A 211 -27.85 3.40 -5.00
C ARG A 211 -27.64 4.86 -5.37
N THR A 212 -26.92 5.61 -4.54
CA THR A 212 -26.60 7.02 -4.81
C THR A 212 -25.85 7.12 -6.13
N ARG A 213 -26.32 8.00 -7.00
CA ARG A 213 -25.68 8.31 -8.29
C ARG A 213 -24.83 9.56 -8.15
N ILE A 214 -23.64 9.51 -8.72
CA ILE A 214 -22.76 10.67 -8.83
C ILE A 214 -23.21 11.51 -10.03
N ASN A 215 -23.63 12.76 -9.79
CA ASN A 215 -23.93 13.70 -10.84
C ASN A 215 -22.63 14.20 -11.48
N MET A 216 -22.61 14.42 -12.76
CA MET A 216 -21.44 14.87 -13.51
C MET A 216 -21.76 16.16 -14.27
N ALA A 217 -20.79 17.05 -14.41
CA ALA A 217 -20.94 18.31 -15.15
C ALA A 217 -21.21 18.03 -16.64
N ASP A 218 -20.43 17.13 -17.25
CA ASP A 218 -20.64 16.66 -18.61
C ASP A 218 -20.48 15.13 -18.66
N LYS A 219 -21.61 14.44 -18.57
CA LYS A 219 -21.67 12.97 -18.62
C LYS A 219 -21.27 12.43 -19.99
N ALA A 220 -21.63 13.11 -21.09
CA ALA A 220 -21.35 12.66 -22.44
C ALA A 220 -19.83 12.69 -22.71
N LEU A 221 -19.18 13.80 -22.37
CA LEU A 221 -17.72 13.93 -22.48
C LEU A 221 -17.01 12.90 -21.60
N THR A 222 -17.45 12.71 -20.34
CA THR A 222 -16.87 11.70 -19.42
C THR A 222 -16.89 10.30 -20.02
N LEU A 223 -18.04 9.89 -20.59
CA LEU A 223 -18.18 8.57 -21.21
C LEU A 223 -17.34 8.41 -22.48
N ASN A 224 -17.23 9.46 -23.29
CA ASN A 224 -16.41 9.48 -24.49
C ASN A 224 -14.90 9.35 -24.17
N LEU A 225 -14.42 10.11 -23.17
CA LEU A 225 -13.03 10.00 -22.67
C LEU A 225 -12.75 8.58 -22.17
N ALA A 226 -13.64 8.03 -21.33
CA ALA A 226 -13.50 6.68 -20.78
C ALA A 226 -13.47 5.61 -21.88
N LYS A 227 -14.40 5.67 -22.84
CA LYS A 227 -14.46 4.74 -23.98
C LYS A 227 -13.20 4.81 -24.84
N GLY A 228 -12.74 6.03 -25.18
CA GLY A 228 -11.55 6.24 -25.98
C GLY A 228 -10.29 5.70 -25.30
N TYR A 229 -10.13 5.96 -23.99
CA TYR A 229 -9.00 5.47 -23.23
C TYR A 229 -9.02 3.93 -23.06
N ASN A 230 -10.16 3.36 -22.68
CA ASN A 230 -10.33 1.91 -22.56
C ASN A 230 -10.02 1.17 -23.85
N LYS A 231 -10.43 1.71 -25.01
CA LYS A 231 -10.11 1.13 -26.34
C LYS A 231 -8.59 1.05 -26.55
N LYS A 232 -7.84 2.12 -26.23
CA LYS A 232 -6.37 2.14 -26.36
C LYS A 232 -5.72 1.10 -25.45
N VAL A 233 -6.09 1.05 -24.16
CA VAL A 233 -5.55 0.06 -23.21
C VAL A 233 -5.85 -1.37 -23.69
N HIS A 234 -7.05 -1.63 -24.20
CA HIS A 234 -7.43 -2.95 -24.68
C HIS A 234 -6.64 -3.37 -25.91
N GLN A 235 -6.39 -2.46 -26.86
CA GLN A 235 -5.54 -2.71 -28.03
C GLN A 235 -4.11 -3.06 -27.62
N ARG A 236 -3.53 -2.32 -26.64
CA ARG A 236 -2.18 -2.58 -26.12
C ARG A 236 -2.10 -3.93 -25.39
N ALA A 237 -3.08 -4.24 -24.55
CA ALA A 237 -3.15 -5.51 -23.81
C ALA A 237 -3.23 -6.76 -24.71
N ASN A 238 -3.61 -6.61 -25.98
CA ASN A 238 -3.69 -7.68 -26.97
C ASN A 238 -2.61 -7.59 -28.06
N SER A 239 -1.50 -6.88 -27.79
CA SER A 239 -0.39 -6.73 -28.75
C SER A 239 0.34 -8.05 -28.99
N ILE A 240 0.45 -8.47 -30.27
CA ILE A 240 1.19 -9.67 -30.67
C ILE A 240 2.69 -9.50 -30.41
N THR A 241 3.25 -8.34 -30.74
CA THR A 241 4.67 -8.04 -30.51
C THR A 241 5.02 -8.10 -29.03
N ALA A 242 4.21 -7.46 -28.17
CA ALA A 242 4.40 -7.52 -26.72
C ALA A 242 4.29 -8.97 -26.20
N SER A 243 3.39 -9.78 -26.74
CA SER A 243 3.28 -11.21 -26.41
C SER A 243 4.56 -11.98 -26.70
N GLN A 244 5.17 -11.78 -27.87
CA GLN A 244 6.41 -12.45 -28.25
C GLN A 244 7.56 -12.08 -27.30
N VAL A 245 7.77 -10.78 -27.05
CA VAL A 245 8.82 -10.31 -26.14
C VAL A 245 8.58 -10.82 -24.71
N ALA A 246 7.36 -10.70 -24.19
CA ALA A 246 7.03 -11.15 -22.84
C ALA A 246 7.24 -12.66 -22.62
N SER A 247 7.01 -13.48 -23.64
CA SER A 247 7.24 -14.93 -23.54
C SER A 247 8.73 -15.31 -23.49
N MET A 248 9.60 -14.45 -24.05
CA MET A 248 11.05 -14.65 -24.06
C MET A 248 11.74 -14.05 -22.83
N ALA A 249 11.23 -12.94 -22.31
CA ALA A 249 11.88 -12.17 -21.25
C ALA A 249 12.32 -12.98 -20.01
N PRO A 250 11.50 -13.87 -19.43
CA PRO A 250 11.93 -14.71 -18.31
C PRO A 250 13.07 -15.67 -18.65
N LYS A 251 13.11 -16.16 -19.90
CA LYS A 251 14.13 -17.11 -20.36
C LYS A 251 15.49 -16.46 -20.60
N ILE A 252 15.50 -15.17 -20.90
CA ILE A 252 16.71 -14.38 -21.16
C ILE A 252 17.05 -13.43 -20.00
N SER A 253 16.42 -13.59 -18.83
CA SER A 253 16.63 -12.71 -17.65
C SER A 253 18.11 -12.56 -17.26
N LYS A 254 18.92 -13.63 -17.42
CA LYS A 254 20.38 -13.58 -17.25
C LYS A 254 21.07 -12.56 -18.16
N LEU A 255 20.57 -12.35 -19.39
CA LEU A 255 21.11 -11.35 -20.33
C LEU A 255 20.88 -9.92 -19.83
N TYR A 256 19.75 -9.65 -19.19
CA TYR A 256 19.49 -8.32 -18.59
C TYR A 256 20.59 -7.95 -17.59
N ARG A 257 21.01 -8.89 -16.73
CA ARG A 257 22.11 -8.71 -15.80
C ARG A 257 23.46 -8.52 -16.50
N ILE A 258 23.81 -9.38 -17.45
CA ILE A 258 25.12 -9.39 -18.13
C ILE A 258 25.31 -8.13 -18.98
N LEU A 259 24.28 -7.75 -19.73
CA LEU A 259 24.33 -6.61 -20.64
C LEU A 259 23.88 -5.30 -19.99
N LYS A 260 23.50 -5.33 -18.70
CA LYS A 260 22.96 -4.19 -17.96
C LYS A 260 21.79 -3.50 -18.69
N ILE A 261 20.92 -4.32 -19.32
CA ILE A 261 19.74 -3.82 -20.03
C ILE A 261 18.74 -3.35 -18.98
N PRO A 262 18.20 -2.11 -19.08
CA PRO A 262 17.12 -1.67 -18.22
C PRO A 262 15.89 -2.58 -18.36
N ALA A 263 15.24 -2.92 -17.25
CA ALA A 263 14.00 -3.69 -17.25
C ALA A 263 12.78 -2.78 -17.52
N GLU A 264 12.95 -1.82 -18.43
CA GLU A 264 11.91 -0.86 -18.82
C GLU A 264 11.09 -1.44 -19.98
N GLY A 265 9.79 -1.21 -19.93
CA GLY A 265 8.87 -1.57 -21.00
C GLY A 265 8.12 -0.34 -21.51
N ASP A 266 7.66 -0.40 -22.76
CA ASP A 266 6.72 0.59 -23.28
C ASP A 266 5.28 0.32 -22.79
N GLU A 267 4.36 1.18 -23.15
CA GLU A 267 2.95 1.07 -22.78
C GLU A 267 2.27 -0.21 -23.32
N TYR A 268 2.79 -0.80 -24.41
CA TYR A 268 2.28 -2.06 -24.96
C TYR A 268 2.73 -3.24 -24.11
N MET A 269 4.00 -3.24 -23.70
CA MET A 269 4.56 -4.28 -22.85
C MET A 269 3.86 -4.28 -21.47
N TYR A 270 3.73 -3.12 -20.84
CA TYR A 270 3.05 -3.01 -19.54
C TYR A 270 1.57 -3.41 -19.63
N ALA A 271 0.83 -2.96 -20.65
CA ALA A 271 -0.57 -3.35 -20.81
C ALA A 271 -0.71 -4.86 -21.01
N PHE A 272 0.12 -5.43 -21.89
CA PHE A 272 0.10 -6.86 -22.18
C PHE A 272 0.46 -7.72 -20.97
N THR A 273 1.57 -7.40 -20.31
CA THR A 273 2.08 -8.22 -19.19
C THR A 273 1.16 -8.15 -17.97
N LEU A 274 0.69 -6.97 -17.59
CA LEU A 274 -0.26 -6.81 -16.49
C LEU A 274 -1.60 -7.52 -16.77
N HIS A 275 -2.13 -7.43 -17.99
CA HIS A 275 -3.37 -8.10 -18.35
C HIS A 275 -3.24 -9.64 -18.31
N ASN A 276 -2.15 -10.16 -18.88
CA ASN A 276 -1.99 -11.61 -19.08
C ASN A 276 -1.31 -12.31 -17.92
N TYR A 277 -0.43 -11.64 -17.19
CA TYR A 277 0.43 -12.26 -16.17
C TYR A 277 0.32 -11.61 -14.79
N GLY A 278 -0.35 -10.45 -14.66
CA GLY A 278 -0.37 -9.68 -13.42
C GLY A 278 0.99 -9.08 -13.09
N THR A 279 1.20 -8.73 -11.83
CA THR A 279 2.43 -8.09 -11.34
C THR A 279 3.64 -9.03 -11.32
N ALA A 280 3.40 -10.34 -11.32
CA ALA A 280 4.43 -11.38 -11.27
C ALA A 280 5.27 -11.52 -12.56
N PHE A 281 4.98 -10.76 -13.63
CA PHE A 281 5.58 -10.97 -14.96
C PHE A 281 7.10 -10.88 -14.99
N ALA A 282 7.70 -10.00 -14.19
CA ALA A 282 9.13 -9.70 -14.21
C ALA A 282 9.91 -10.30 -13.02
N THR A 283 9.33 -11.19 -12.23
CA THR A 283 9.93 -11.74 -10.99
C THR A 283 11.37 -12.24 -11.21
N SER A 284 11.62 -13.06 -12.26
CA SER A 284 12.96 -13.58 -12.53
C SER A 284 13.93 -12.50 -13.04
N ILE A 285 13.44 -11.48 -13.74
CA ILE A 285 14.26 -10.34 -14.20
C ILE A 285 14.69 -9.52 -12.99
N TYR A 286 13.76 -9.18 -12.09
CA TYR A 286 14.04 -8.39 -10.89
C TYR A 286 15.04 -9.09 -9.96
N ALA A 287 14.95 -10.42 -9.84
CA ALA A 287 15.94 -11.21 -9.10
C ALA A 287 17.35 -11.15 -9.75
N GLU A 288 17.45 -11.20 -11.08
CA GLU A 288 18.72 -11.16 -11.81
C GLU A 288 19.40 -9.80 -11.81
N ILE A 289 18.65 -8.71 -11.91
CA ILE A 289 19.21 -7.35 -11.98
C ILE A 289 19.46 -6.72 -10.61
N GLY A 290 18.98 -7.34 -9.52
CA GLY A 290 19.20 -6.88 -8.14
C GLY A 290 18.11 -5.94 -7.60
N ASP A 291 16.98 -5.81 -8.29
CA ASP A 291 15.83 -5.05 -7.78
C ASP A 291 15.10 -5.82 -6.68
N MET A 292 14.99 -7.16 -6.81
CA MET A 292 14.41 -8.01 -5.77
C MET A 292 15.42 -8.23 -4.64
N PRO A 293 15.07 -7.93 -3.37
CA PRO A 293 15.90 -8.30 -2.23
C PRO A 293 15.91 -9.83 -2.04
N ILE A 294 17.11 -10.38 -1.81
CA ILE A 294 17.33 -11.81 -1.66
C ILE A 294 17.93 -12.10 -0.28
N LYS A 295 17.48 -13.18 0.37
CA LYS A 295 18.02 -13.68 1.64
C LYS A 295 18.19 -12.56 2.68
N ASN A 296 17.10 -11.94 3.09
CA ASN A 296 17.10 -10.79 4.00
C ASN A 296 18.08 -9.67 3.57
N PHE A 297 18.07 -9.28 2.28
CA PHE A 297 18.93 -8.24 1.68
C PHE A 297 20.44 -8.55 1.67
N LYS A 298 20.88 -9.75 2.07
CA LYS A 298 22.32 -10.14 2.06
C LYS A 298 22.72 -11.02 0.89
N GLY A 299 21.75 -11.58 0.15
CA GLY A 299 21.96 -12.48 -0.96
C GLY A 299 21.93 -11.80 -2.34
N THR A 300 22.16 -12.62 -3.37
CA THR A 300 22.05 -12.23 -4.77
C THR A 300 21.22 -13.24 -5.56
N GLY A 301 20.35 -12.78 -6.46
CA GLY A 301 19.41 -13.63 -7.17
C GLY A 301 20.07 -14.79 -7.92
N PHE A 302 21.09 -14.51 -8.74
CA PHE A 302 21.69 -15.52 -9.60
C PHE A 302 22.49 -16.62 -8.85
N LYS A 303 22.88 -16.37 -7.60
CA LYS A 303 23.67 -17.31 -6.79
C LYS A 303 22.82 -18.00 -5.73
N ASP A 304 22.06 -17.22 -4.96
CA ASP A 304 21.34 -17.73 -3.79
C ASP A 304 19.92 -18.20 -4.14
N TRP A 305 19.34 -17.63 -5.21
CA TRP A 305 18.00 -18.00 -5.72
C TRP A 305 18.03 -18.03 -7.26
N PRO A 306 18.59 -19.10 -7.87
CA PRO A 306 18.98 -19.13 -9.26
C PRO A 306 17.78 -19.08 -10.22
N GLN A 307 18.07 -18.79 -11.50
CA GLN A 307 17.06 -18.51 -12.53
C GLN A 307 16.05 -19.65 -12.72
N ASP A 308 16.48 -20.91 -12.62
CA ASP A 308 15.59 -22.06 -12.75
C ASP A 308 14.55 -22.14 -11.62
N VAL A 309 14.86 -21.62 -10.44
CA VAL A 309 13.90 -21.41 -9.34
C VAL A 309 13.07 -20.17 -9.61
N ALA A 310 13.69 -19.02 -9.87
CA ALA A 310 13.02 -17.74 -10.03
C ALA A 310 11.97 -17.74 -11.15
N THR A 311 12.20 -18.49 -12.23
CA THR A 311 11.24 -18.60 -13.36
C THR A 311 9.95 -19.32 -12.98
N ARG A 312 9.93 -20.16 -11.95
CA ARG A 312 8.70 -20.80 -11.44
C ARG A 312 7.74 -19.80 -10.80
N PHE A 313 8.24 -18.65 -10.35
CA PHE A 313 7.49 -17.56 -9.70
C PHE A 313 7.05 -16.47 -10.67
N THR A 314 7.26 -16.64 -11.97
CA THR A 314 6.84 -15.66 -12.98
C THR A 314 5.37 -15.83 -13.35
N GLY A 315 4.70 -14.73 -13.71
CA GLY A 315 3.31 -14.78 -14.17
C GLY A 315 3.08 -15.71 -15.36
N LEU A 316 4.12 -15.95 -16.18
CA LEU A 316 4.08 -16.95 -17.27
C LEU A 316 3.95 -18.37 -16.72
N ALA A 317 4.72 -18.73 -15.69
CA ALA A 317 4.65 -20.03 -15.05
C ALA A 317 3.34 -20.23 -14.27
N LEU A 318 2.83 -19.15 -13.65
CA LEU A 318 1.58 -19.18 -12.89
C LEU A 318 0.34 -19.31 -13.79
N LYS A 319 0.46 -19.05 -15.09
CA LYS A 319 -0.68 -19.07 -16.03
C LYS A 319 -1.40 -20.42 -16.07
N LYS A 320 -0.71 -21.53 -15.84
CA LYS A 320 -1.30 -22.89 -15.82
C LYS A 320 -2.35 -23.08 -14.73
N TYR A 321 -2.27 -22.31 -13.62
CA TYR A 321 -3.22 -22.36 -12.50
C TYR A 321 -4.39 -21.38 -12.68
N ARG A 322 -4.36 -20.50 -13.68
CA ARG A 322 -5.32 -19.41 -13.82
C ARG A 322 -6.69 -19.92 -14.25
N LYS A 323 -7.69 -19.82 -13.37
CA LYS A 323 -9.09 -20.18 -13.61
C LYS A 323 -9.85 -19.05 -14.31
N LYS A 324 -9.73 -17.81 -13.79
CA LYS A 324 -10.39 -16.61 -14.37
C LYS A 324 -9.61 -15.34 -14.06
N SER A 325 -9.74 -14.34 -14.94
CA SER A 325 -9.25 -12.98 -14.71
C SER A 325 -10.31 -12.13 -14.03
N TYR A 326 -9.92 -11.19 -13.18
CA TYR A 326 -10.80 -10.18 -12.62
C TYR A 326 -10.09 -8.85 -12.49
N GLY A 327 -10.86 -7.76 -12.32
CA GLY A 327 -10.35 -6.40 -12.16
C GLY A 327 -11.08 -5.62 -11.11
N CYS A 328 -10.49 -4.49 -10.71
CA CYS A 328 -11.15 -3.49 -9.88
C CYS A 328 -12.25 -2.78 -10.68
N TYR A 329 -13.11 -2.03 -9.99
CA TYR A 329 -14.14 -1.20 -10.62
C TYR A 329 -13.55 -0.30 -11.72
N GLY A 330 -14.18 -0.31 -12.89
CA GLY A 330 -13.77 0.53 -14.03
C GLY A 330 -12.38 0.22 -14.63
N CYS A 331 -11.71 -0.87 -14.22
CA CYS A 331 -10.35 -1.18 -14.68
C CYS A 331 -10.34 -1.96 -16.01
N PRO A 332 -9.73 -1.42 -17.08
CA PRO A 332 -9.63 -2.11 -18.36
C PRO A 332 -8.55 -3.20 -18.38
N LEU A 333 -7.54 -3.15 -17.50
CA LEU A 333 -6.44 -4.11 -17.47
C LEU A 333 -6.84 -5.46 -16.88
N LYS A 334 -7.65 -5.48 -15.80
CA LYS A 334 -8.04 -6.73 -15.13
C LYS A 334 -6.82 -7.58 -14.76
N CYS A 335 -5.82 -6.98 -14.09
CA CYS A 335 -4.55 -7.63 -13.75
C CYS A 335 -4.66 -8.75 -12.71
N GLY A 336 -5.76 -8.82 -11.95
CA GLY A 336 -5.99 -9.88 -10.98
C GLY A 336 -6.41 -11.21 -11.62
N ALA A 337 -6.12 -12.31 -10.94
CA ALA A 337 -6.56 -13.64 -11.34
C ALA A 337 -7.00 -14.47 -10.13
N ILE A 338 -7.98 -15.34 -10.35
CA ILE A 338 -8.29 -16.45 -9.44
C ILE A 338 -7.60 -17.67 -9.99
N LEU A 339 -6.90 -18.37 -9.12
CA LEU A 339 -6.19 -19.61 -9.39
C LEU A 339 -6.98 -20.80 -8.84
N GLU A 340 -6.77 -21.94 -9.47
CA GLU A 340 -7.09 -23.27 -8.96
C GLU A 340 -5.76 -24.01 -8.81
N VAL A 341 -5.47 -24.51 -7.61
CA VAL A 341 -4.19 -25.15 -7.27
C VAL A 341 -4.48 -26.51 -6.65
N PRO A 342 -4.68 -27.56 -7.49
CA PRO A 342 -5.03 -28.90 -7.02
C PRO A 342 -4.01 -29.49 -6.07
N GLU A 343 -2.72 -29.22 -6.30
CA GLU A 343 -1.60 -29.70 -5.48
C GLU A 343 -1.68 -29.19 -4.02
N ALA A 344 -2.33 -28.04 -3.82
CA ALA A 344 -2.55 -27.45 -2.50
C ALA A 344 -4.01 -27.61 -2.00
N GLY A 345 -4.87 -28.31 -2.73
CA GLY A 345 -6.29 -28.45 -2.41
C GLY A 345 -7.09 -27.13 -2.50
N LEU A 346 -6.58 -26.13 -3.22
CA LEU A 346 -7.23 -24.81 -3.35
C LEU A 346 -8.06 -24.75 -4.63
N GLU A 347 -9.39 -24.80 -4.52
CA GLU A 347 -10.33 -24.68 -5.64
C GLU A 347 -10.39 -23.25 -6.20
N GLU A 348 -10.31 -22.25 -5.31
CA GLU A 348 -10.24 -20.83 -5.67
C GLU A 348 -9.35 -20.08 -4.69
N THR A 349 -8.33 -19.42 -5.21
CA THR A 349 -7.50 -18.49 -4.45
C THR A 349 -7.06 -17.31 -5.32
N HIS A 350 -6.79 -16.17 -4.72
CA HIS A 350 -6.22 -15.03 -5.43
C HIS A 350 -4.79 -15.32 -5.88
N CYS A 351 -4.45 -14.95 -7.13
CA CYS A 351 -3.09 -14.98 -7.60
C CYS A 351 -2.22 -14.06 -6.73
N PRO A 352 -1.11 -14.55 -6.15
CA PRO A 352 -0.19 -13.70 -5.42
C PRO A 352 0.34 -12.56 -6.31
N GLU A 353 0.43 -11.36 -5.75
CA GLU A 353 1.13 -10.23 -6.38
C GLU A 353 2.65 -10.45 -6.33
N TYR A 354 3.41 -9.71 -7.13
CA TYR A 354 4.88 -9.76 -7.14
C TYR A 354 5.47 -9.64 -5.72
N GLU A 355 4.95 -8.70 -4.94
CA GLU A 355 5.41 -8.47 -3.55
C GLU A 355 5.32 -9.74 -2.69
N THR A 356 4.22 -10.48 -2.79
CA THR A 356 4.03 -11.75 -2.07
C THR A 356 4.97 -12.84 -2.59
N LEU A 357 5.09 -12.97 -3.93
CA LEU A 357 5.97 -13.96 -4.55
C LEU A 357 7.44 -13.72 -4.21
N ALA A 358 7.88 -12.47 -4.12
CA ALA A 358 9.23 -12.10 -3.79
C ALA A 358 9.52 -12.27 -2.28
N SER A 359 8.58 -11.87 -1.40
CA SER A 359 8.76 -11.97 0.05
C SER A 359 8.77 -13.42 0.56
N PHE A 360 7.97 -14.30 -0.06
CA PHE A 360 7.95 -15.74 0.27
C PHE A 360 8.74 -16.61 -0.71
N GLY A 361 9.43 -16.01 -1.68
CA GLY A 361 10.36 -16.67 -2.59
C GLY A 361 11.80 -16.25 -2.30
N GLY A 362 12.33 -15.29 -3.06
CA GLY A 362 13.73 -14.87 -2.99
C GLY A 362 14.17 -14.33 -1.63
N MET A 363 13.30 -13.63 -0.91
CA MET A 363 13.61 -13.07 0.41
C MET A 363 13.97 -14.14 1.46
N ILE A 364 13.36 -15.34 1.39
CA ILE A 364 13.58 -16.47 2.29
C ILE A 364 14.20 -17.69 1.59
N LEU A 365 14.56 -17.55 0.31
CA LEU A 365 15.12 -18.61 -0.55
C LEU A 365 14.18 -19.80 -0.78
N ASN A 366 12.87 -19.64 -0.62
CA ASN A 366 11.91 -20.72 -0.85
C ASN A 366 11.83 -21.09 -2.35
N PRO A 367 12.00 -22.37 -2.72
CA PRO A 367 11.90 -22.83 -4.10
C PRO A 367 10.48 -23.27 -4.51
N ASP A 368 9.55 -23.35 -3.57
CA ASP A 368 8.20 -23.91 -3.76
C ASP A 368 7.14 -22.82 -3.95
N VAL A 369 6.70 -22.63 -5.19
CA VAL A 369 5.66 -21.64 -5.53
C VAL A 369 4.26 -22.12 -5.09
N VAL A 370 4.03 -23.43 -4.96
CA VAL A 370 2.72 -23.96 -4.52
C VAL A 370 2.50 -23.60 -3.06
N GLU A 371 3.54 -23.69 -2.23
CA GLU A 371 3.47 -23.24 -0.85
C GLU A 371 3.18 -21.75 -0.75
N VAL A 372 3.72 -20.92 -1.66
CA VAL A 372 3.39 -19.48 -1.67
C VAL A 372 1.91 -19.23 -1.98
N PHE A 373 1.25 -20.06 -2.78
CA PHE A 373 -0.21 -19.93 -2.98
C PHE A 373 -0.98 -20.20 -1.69
N THR A 374 -0.58 -21.22 -0.92
CA THR A 374 -1.19 -21.57 0.36
C THR A 374 -0.98 -20.47 1.40
N VAL A 375 0.25 -19.96 1.49
CA VAL A 375 0.59 -18.81 2.35
C VAL A 375 -0.22 -17.57 1.98
N ASN A 376 -0.27 -17.21 0.70
CA ASN A 376 -1.05 -16.06 0.23
C ASN A 376 -2.54 -16.21 0.54
N HIS A 377 -3.08 -17.42 0.38
CA HIS A 377 -4.48 -17.71 0.73
C HIS A 377 -4.73 -17.51 2.23
N LEU A 378 -3.92 -18.11 3.10
CA LEU A 378 -4.01 -17.96 4.55
C LEU A 378 -3.95 -16.49 4.98
N LEU A 379 -2.94 -15.74 4.51
CA LEU A 379 -2.72 -14.37 4.93
C LEU A 379 -3.81 -13.41 4.44
N ASN A 380 -4.37 -13.65 3.24
CA ASN A 380 -5.54 -12.92 2.75
C ASN A 380 -6.78 -13.20 3.61
N LEU A 381 -7.01 -14.46 4.02
CA LEU A 381 -8.16 -14.82 4.87
C LEU A 381 -8.06 -14.26 6.28
N GLU A 382 -6.85 -14.23 6.84
CA GLU A 382 -6.63 -13.80 8.22
C GLU A 382 -6.23 -12.30 8.34
N GLY A 383 -6.11 -11.61 7.20
CA GLY A 383 -5.87 -10.17 7.15
C GLY A 383 -4.48 -9.76 7.62
N MET A 384 -3.42 -10.46 7.20
CA MET A 384 -2.02 -10.12 7.50
C MET A 384 -1.26 -9.66 6.25
N ASP A 385 -0.41 -8.63 6.40
CA ASP A 385 0.44 -8.11 5.32
C ASP A 385 1.48 -9.13 4.87
N THR A 386 1.40 -9.57 3.63
CA THR A 386 2.34 -10.55 3.06
C THR A 386 3.77 -10.02 2.94
N ILE A 387 3.95 -8.71 2.72
CA ILE A 387 5.27 -8.08 2.69
C ILE A 387 5.91 -8.17 4.08
N SER A 388 5.21 -7.68 5.10
CA SER A 388 5.71 -7.68 6.47
C SER A 388 5.92 -9.11 6.99
N ALA A 389 4.98 -10.01 6.77
CA ALA A 389 5.10 -11.40 7.21
C ALA A 389 6.34 -12.10 6.61
N GLY A 390 6.60 -11.93 5.30
CA GLY A 390 7.79 -12.50 4.66
C GLY A 390 9.11 -11.91 5.20
N ASN A 391 9.15 -10.59 5.46
CA ASN A 391 10.31 -9.96 6.12
C ASN A 391 10.52 -10.48 7.55
N VAL A 392 9.44 -10.65 8.31
CA VAL A 392 9.49 -11.18 9.68
C VAL A 392 10.02 -12.61 9.69
N ILE A 393 9.58 -13.46 8.75
CA ILE A 393 10.09 -14.82 8.61
C ILE A 393 11.57 -14.82 8.23
N ALA A 394 11.99 -13.95 7.27
CA ALA A 394 13.39 -13.80 6.91
C ALA A 394 14.26 -13.38 8.10
N PHE A 395 13.74 -12.45 8.93
CA PHE A 395 14.38 -12.04 10.18
C PHE A 395 14.47 -13.20 11.18
N ALA A 396 13.41 -13.99 11.38
CA ALA A 396 13.42 -15.15 12.28
C ALA A 396 14.41 -16.22 11.81
N MET A 397 14.48 -16.52 10.50
CA MET A 397 15.46 -17.43 9.91
C MET A 397 16.91 -16.94 10.15
N GLU A 398 17.16 -15.62 10.06
CA GLU A 398 18.48 -15.07 10.36
C GLU A 398 18.79 -15.09 11.87
N CYS A 399 17.79 -14.91 12.74
CA CYS A 399 17.96 -15.10 14.19
C CYS A 399 18.38 -16.54 14.53
N VAL A 400 17.78 -17.54 13.87
CA VAL A 400 18.16 -18.96 14.02
C VAL A 400 19.59 -19.20 13.48
N GLU A 401 19.90 -18.70 12.27
CA GLU A 401 21.25 -18.82 11.68
C GLU A 401 22.35 -18.23 12.58
N ARG A 402 22.03 -17.17 13.33
CA ARG A 402 22.95 -16.49 14.25
C ARG A 402 22.89 -16.99 15.70
N GLY A 403 22.10 -18.01 15.98
CA GLY A 403 21.94 -18.60 17.31
C GLY A 403 21.27 -17.67 18.35
N ILE A 404 20.46 -16.72 17.89
CA ILE A 404 19.65 -15.84 18.77
C ILE A 404 18.35 -16.54 19.17
N LEU A 405 17.77 -17.32 18.26
CA LEU A 405 16.61 -18.16 18.50
C LEU A 405 16.98 -19.63 18.34
N ALA A 406 16.39 -20.49 19.17
CA ALA A 406 16.61 -21.92 19.20
C ALA A 406 15.32 -22.69 18.84
N LYS A 407 15.43 -24.00 18.71
CA LYS A 407 14.30 -24.88 18.36
C LYS A 407 13.13 -24.75 19.34
N GLU A 408 13.46 -24.59 20.61
CA GLU A 408 12.51 -24.49 21.71
C GLU A 408 11.61 -23.26 21.63
N ASP A 409 12.07 -22.19 21.00
CA ASP A 409 11.30 -20.95 20.79
C ASP A 409 10.14 -21.16 19.79
N PHE A 410 10.28 -22.14 18.88
CA PHE A 410 9.30 -22.45 17.84
C PHE A 410 8.40 -23.65 18.17
N LYS A 411 8.07 -23.82 19.46
CA LYS A 411 7.07 -24.79 19.89
C LYS A 411 5.67 -24.25 19.71
N CYS A 412 4.80 -25.05 19.09
CA CYS A 412 3.39 -24.73 18.93
C CYS A 412 2.55 -26.02 18.97
N LYS A 413 1.24 -25.86 18.93
CA LYS A 413 0.32 -27.00 18.96
C LYS A 413 0.55 -28.00 17.82
N ALA A 414 0.90 -27.52 16.62
CA ALA A 414 1.19 -28.35 15.46
C ALA A 414 2.56 -29.02 15.55
N GLU A 415 3.53 -28.37 16.19
CA GLU A 415 4.92 -28.81 16.34
C GLU A 415 5.36 -28.75 17.83
N PRO A 416 4.92 -29.70 18.67
CA PRO A 416 5.15 -29.64 20.13
C PRO A 416 6.63 -29.75 20.51
N GLU A 417 7.43 -30.42 19.69
CA GLU A 417 8.89 -30.56 19.87
C GLU A 417 9.65 -29.31 19.39
N GLY A 418 8.95 -28.39 18.76
CA GLY A 418 9.51 -27.22 18.10
C GLY A 418 10.19 -27.54 16.77
N PHE A 419 10.53 -26.50 16.02
CA PHE A 419 11.20 -26.58 14.72
C PHE A 419 12.24 -25.47 14.55
N LEU A 420 13.05 -25.54 13.51
CA LEU A 420 14.02 -24.50 13.16
C LEU A 420 13.72 -24.00 11.74
N PRO A 421 13.11 -22.83 11.59
CA PRO A 421 12.93 -22.25 10.27
C PRO A 421 14.30 -21.91 9.66
N ARG A 422 14.64 -22.54 8.52
CA ARG A 422 15.91 -22.36 7.81
C ARG A 422 15.67 -21.76 6.43
N TRP A 423 16.70 -21.16 5.87
CA TRP A 423 16.65 -20.67 4.50
C TRP A 423 16.23 -21.77 3.52
N GLY A 424 15.19 -21.50 2.73
CA GLY A 424 14.60 -22.43 1.77
C GLY A 424 13.59 -23.42 2.37
N ASP A 425 13.32 -23.34 3.66
CA ASP A 425 12.33 -24.20 4.32
C ASP A 425 10.90 -23.72 3.99
N SER A 426 10.22 -24.47 3.13
CA SER A 426 8.80 -24.22 2.81
C SER A 426 7.84 -24.88 3.79
N TYR A 427 8.23 -26.01 4.39
CA TYR A 427 7.36 -26.85 5.23
C TYR A 427 6.88 -26.14 6.51
N HIS A 428 7.76 -25.35 7.16
CA HIS A 428 7.43 -24.68 8.42
C HIS A 428 6.85 -23.27 8.24
N LEU A 429 6.58 -22.82 7.00
CA LEU A 429 6.00 -21.49 6.77
C LEU A 429 4.59 -21.37 7.38
N LEU A 430 3.71 -22.34 7.11
CA LEU A 430 2.34 -22.31 7.63
C LEU A 430 2.28 -22.40 9.16
N PRO A 431 2.98 -23.34 9.83
CA PRO A 431 3.03 -23.36 11.29
C PRO A 431 3.51 -22.02 11.89
N LEU A 432 4.58 -21.42 11.35
CA LEU A 432 5.10 -20.15 11.85
C LEU A 432 4.11 -18.99 11.64
N LEU A 433 3.48 -18.91 10.47
CA LEU A 433 2.46 -17.91 10.20
C LEU A 433 1.24 -18.07 11.10
N GLN A 434 0.82 -19.33 11.36
CA GLN A 434 -0.29 -19.59 12.27
C GLN A 434 0.04 -19.14 13.71
N MET A 435 1.28 -19.38 14.17
CA MET A 435 1.76 -18.86 15.45
C MET A 435 1.66 -17.32 15.50
N MET A 436 2.04 -16.63 14.42
CA MET A 436 1.95 -15.17 14.34
C MET A 436 0.49 -14.68 14.36
N ILE A 437 -0.40 -15.34 13.62
CA ILE A 437 -1.83 -15.00 13.55
C ILE A 437 -2.49 -15.21 14.92
N ASP A 438 -2.18 -16.32 15.58
CA ASP A 438 -2.77 -16.69 16.88
C ASP A 438 -2.04 -16.07 18.07
N ARG A 439 -0.90 -15.40 17.87
CA ARG A 439 0.02 -14.89 18.91
C ARG A 439 0.46 -16.00 19.89
N GLU A 440 0.79 -17.17 19.35
CA GLU A 440 1.24 -18.34 20.11
C GLU A 440 2.77 -18.36 20.21
N GLY A 441 3.32 -18.48 21.44
CA GLY A 441 4.77 -18.59 21.65
C GLY A 441 5.55 -17.42 21.04
N ILE A 442 6.60 -17.71 20.24
CA ILE A 442 7.40 -16.71 19.55
C ILE A 442 6.55 -15.89 18.54
N GLY A 443 5.43 -16.47 18.08
CA GLY A 443 4.50 -15.78 17.17
C GLY A 443 3.93 -14.50 17.76
N ASP A 444 3.75 -14.41 19.08
CA ASP A 444 3.31 -13.17 19.74
C ASP A 444 4.33 -12.03 19.55
N LEU A 445 5.62 -12.34 19.66
CA LEU A 445 6.68 -11.38 19.40
C LEU A 445 6.74 -10.97 17.92
N LEU A 446 6.64 -11.95 17.01
CA LEU A 446 6.81 -11.76 15.57
C LEU A 446 5.60 -11.05 14.93
N ALA A 447 4.41 -11.16 15.51
CA ALA A 447 3.19 -10.50 15.04
C ALA A 447 3.26 -8.95 15.09
N ASP A 448 4.22 -8.40 15.82
CA ASP A 448 4.41 -6.94 15.97
C ASP A 448 5.50 -6.37 15.03
N GLY A 449 5.98 -7.18 14.08
CA GLY A 449 6.95 -6.76 13.06
C GLY A 449 8.42 -6.81 13.52
N VAL A 450 9.33 -6.63 12.55
CA VAL A 450 10.77 -6.87 12.76
C VAL A 450 11.40 -5.89 13.75
N GLN A 451 10.98 -4.62 13.79
CA GLN A 451 11.57 -3.63 14.69
C GLN A 451 11.25 -3.94 16.15
N VAL A 452 9.98 -4.27 16.44
CA VAL A 452 9.53 -4.63 17.79
C VAL A 452 10.21 -5.91 18.25
N ALA A 453 10.23 -6.93 17.39
CA ALA A 453 10.90 -8.19 17.66
C ALA A 453 12.39 -7.99 17.94
N ALA A 454 13.10 -7.24 17.11
CA ALA A 454 14.52 -6.98 17.27
C ALA A 454 14.86 -6.16 18.53
N ARG A 455 13.99 -5.22 18.92
CA ARG A 455 14.18 -4.49 20.18
C ARG A 455 14.15 -5.40 21.40
N LYS A 456 13.24 -6.38 21.43
CA LYS A 456 13.11 -7.35 22.51
C LYS A 456 14.23 -8.41 22.49
N LEU A 457 14.71 -8.82 21.30
CA LEU A 457 15.78 -9.80 21.12
C LEU A 457 17.21 -9.22 21.32
N GLY A 458 17.34 -7.90 21.36
CA GLY A 458 18.61 -7.24 21.69
C GLY A 458 19.36 -6.62 20.50
N SER A 459 20.53 -6.00 20.80
CA SER A 459 21.26 -5.17 19.84
C SER A 459 21.71 -5.92 18.58
N LYS A 460 22.16 -7.18 18.73
CA LYS A 460 22.59 -8.00 17.59
C LYS A 460 21.46 -8.24 16.59
N ALA A 461 20.23 -8.42 17.05
CA ALA A 461 19.07 -8.63 16.19
C ALA A 461 18.70 -7.36 15.38
N ARG A 462 18.93 -6.17 15.95
CA ARG A 462 18.63 -4.89 15.27
C ARG A 462 19.43 -4.67 13.99
N GLU A 463 20.64 -5.25 13.88
CA GLU A 463 21.50 -5.08 12.70
C GLU A 463 20.88 -5.63 11.41
N PHE A 464 19.98 -6.61 11.51
CA PHE A 464 19.38 -7.29 10.37
C PHE A 464 17.84 -7.33 10.40
N ALA A 465 17.21 -6.49 11.20
CA ALA A 465 15.77 -6.23 11.18
C ALA A 465 15.44 -5.21 10.09
N MET A 466 15.19 -5.66 8.86
CA MET A 466 15.06 -4.79 7.69
C MET A 466 13.75 -4.00 7.71
N HIS A 467 13.81 -2.70 8.01
CA HIS A 467 12.66 -1.79 8.09
C HIS A 467 13.03 -0.36 7.70
N ALA A 468 12.02 0.47 7.45
CA ALA A 468 12.11 1.94 7.45
C ALA A 468 11.15 2.46 8.53
N ASN A 469 11.70 3.12 9.55
CA ASN A 469 10.94 3.70 10.68
C ASN A 469 9.96 2.71 11.34
N GLY A 470 10.27 1.41 11.36
CA GLY A 470 9.46 0.34 11.94
C GLY A 470 8.65 -0.48 10.95
N GLN A 471 8.37 0.02 9.76
CA GLN A 471 7.64 -0.72 8.74
C GLN A 471 8.60 -1.49 7.84
N GLU A 472 8.36 -2.78 7.63
CA GLU A 472 9.13 -3.66 6.77
C GLU A 472 9.20 -3.16 5.33
N LEU A 473 10.31 -3.42 4.65
CA LEU A 473 10.54 -2.92 3.29
C LEU A 473 9.81 -3.78 2.23
N PRO A 474 9.26 -3.15 1.18
CA PRO A 474 8.75 -3.86 0.00
C PRO A 474 9.86 -4.56 -0.77
N MET A 475 9.46 -5.39 -1.73
CA MET A 475 10.35 -6.26 -2.50
C MET A 475 11.03 -5.54 -3.69
N HIS A 476 11.33 -4.27 -3.50
CA HIS A 476 12.15 -3.45 -4.39
C HIS A 476 13.34 -2.87 -3.61
N ASP A 477 14.54 -3.27 -3.99
CA ASP A 477 15.77 -2.92 -3.25
C ASP A 477 16.14 -1.45 -3.44
N GLY A 478 16.21 -0.70 -2.35
CA GLY A 478 16.59 0.71 -2.36
C GLY A 478 18.03 0.97 -2.83
N ARG A 479 18.91 -0.04 -2.83
CA ARG A 479 20.25 0.05 -3.39
C ARG A 479 20.23 0.04 -4.92
N PHE A 480 19.25 -0.66 -5.51
CA PHE A 480 18.98 -0.64 -6.94
C PHE A 480 18.21 0.64 -7.34
N MET A 481 17.09 0.89 -6.68
CA MET A 481 16.24 2.08 -6.88
C MET A 481 16.50 3.13 -5.80
N LYS A 482 17.54 3.96 -5.95
CA LYS A 482 17.97 4.91 -4.91
C LYS A 482 16.92 5.97 -4.56
N GLY A 483 16.10 6.40 -5.52
CA GLY A 483 14.96 7.29 -5.25
C GLY A 483 13.87 6.60 -4.39
N LEU A 484 13.75 5.29 -4.50
CA LEU A 484 12.84 4.53 -3.67
C LEU A 484 13.38 4.39 -2.23
N ALA A 485 14.70 4.22 -2.04
CA ALA A 485 15.30 4.28 -0.70
C ALA A 485 14.98 5.60 0.02
N LEU A 486 15.05 6.73 -0.70
CA LEU A 486 14.64 8.03 -0.17
C LEU A 486 13.14 8.03 0.22
N THR A 487 12.28 7.53 -0.65
CA THR A 487 10.84 7.45 -0.39
C THR A 487 10.54 6.59 0.84
N TYR A 488 11.21 5.45 1.01
CA TYR A 488 11.02 4.59 2.18
C TYR A 488 11.28 5.30 3.50
N LEU A 489 12.24 6.22 3.53
CA LEU A 489 12.67 6.89 4.76
C LEU A 489 12.03 8.26 4.99
N ALA A 490 11.80 9.02 3.92
CA ALA A 490 11.40 10.42 3.99
C ALA A 490 9.90 10.66 3.70
N ASP A 491 9.14 9.65 3.20
CA ASP A 491 7.68 9.80 3.09
C ASP A 491 7.02 9.68 4.46
N PRO A 492 5.98 10.48 4.75
CA PRO A 492 5.24 10.40 6.01
C PRO A 492 4.68 9.02 6.36
N THR A 493 4.40 8.19 5.35
CA THR A 493 4.14 6.75 5.54
C THR A 493 5.38 5.97 5.12
N PRO A 494 6.26 5.58 6.05
CA PRO A 494 7.54 4.95 5.73
C PRO A 494 7.39 3.57 5.09
N GLY A 495 8.46 3.07 4.45
CA GLY A 495 8.52 1.72 3.90
C GLY A 495 7.47 1.41 2.83
N ARG A 496 7.04 2.39 2.03
CA ARG A 496 5.95 2.23 1.06
C ARG A 496 6.38 2.62 -0.36
N HIS A 497 6.51 1.62 -1.25
CA HIS A 497 6.95 1.82 -2.65
C HIS A 497 5.93 2.59 -3.51
N THR A 498 4.64 2.58 -3.13
CA THR A 498 3.56 3.25 -3.89
C THR A 498 3.31 4.70 -3.45
N ALA A 499 4.00 5.21 -2.43
CA ALA A 499 3.87 6.59 -1.98
C ALA A 499 4.44 7.58 -3.00
N ALA A 500 5.70 7.36 -3.43
CA ALA A 500 6.35 8.03 -4.54
C ALA A 500 7.55 7.18 -4.99
N CYS A 501 7.87 7.17 -6.27
CA CYS A 501 9.11 6.59 -6.76
C CYS A 501 9.55 7.31 -8.03
N LEU A 502 10.61 8.12 -7.91
CA LEU A 502 11.20 8.85 -9.04
C LEU A 502 11.72 7.89 -10.11
N ASP A 503 12.27 6.74 -9.70
CA ASP A 503 12.90 5.79 -10.61
C ASP A 503 11.89 5.15 -11.58
N PHE A 504 10.59 5.17 -11.24
CA PHE A 504 9.50 4.82 -12.16
C PHE A 504 9.03 5.97 -13.07
N SER A 505 9.66 7.14 -12.98
CA SER A 505 9.24 8.36 -13.72
C SER A 505 9.54 8.32 -15.23
N SER A 506 10.36 7.37 -15.70
CA SER A 506 10.56 7.09 -17.13
C SER A 506 9.30 6.54 -17.80
N LEU A 507 8.27 6.18 -17.02
CA LEU A 507 7.05 5.58 -17.48
C LEU A 507 6.02 6.64 -17.95
N GLY A 508 6.05 6.95 -19.23
CA GLY A 508 5.01 7.57 -20.07
C GLY A 508 4.26 8.82 -19.56
N PRO A 509 3.09 8.70 -18.93
CA PRO A 509 2.22 9.85 -18.60
C PRO A 509 2.79 10.83 -17.58
N VAL A 510 3.70 10.39 -16.73
CA VAL A 510 4.41 11.25 -15.78
C VAL A 510 5.15 12.35 -16.53
N ASN A 511 5.74 12.03 -17.67
CA ASN A 511 6.46 13.00 -18.50
C ASN A 511 5.59 14.18 -18.98
N LYS A 512 4.29 13.98 -19.25
CA LYS A 512 3.40 15.04 -19.74
C LYS A 512 3.07 16.06 -18.63
N PHE A 513 2.81 15.60 -17.41
CA PHE A 513 2.63 16.44 -16.23
C PHE A 513 3.93 17.09 -15.77
N MET A 514 5.05 16.49 -16.13
CA MET A 514 6.38 16.82 -15.63
C MET A 514 7.33 17.34 -16.71
N ASN A 515 6.85 17.62 -17.94
CA ASN A 515 7.66 18.15 -19.04
C ASN A 515 8.40 19.44 -18.67
N ASN A 516 7.89 20.19 -17.69
CA ASN A 516 8.57 21.39 -17.13
C ASN A 516 9.48 21.06 -15.93
N LEU A 517 9.51 19.79 -15.47
CA LEU A 517 10.37 19.36 -14.38
C LEU A 517 11.68 18.84 -14.97
N ASN A 518 12.73 19.61 -14.80
CA ASN A 518 14.06 19.23 -15.25
C ASN A 518 14.65 18.17 -14.32
N PHE A 519 14.69 16.91 -14.77
CA PHE A 519 15.31 15.78 -14.05
C PHE A 519 16.81 15.60 -14.36
N LYS A 520 17.46 16.55 -15.02
CA LYS A 520 18.87 16.43 -15.43
C LYS A 520 19.83 16.18 -14.26
N ASN A 521 19.47 16.60 -13.05
CA ASN A 521 20.31 16.45 -11.85
C ASN A 521 20.01 15.18 -11.04
N ALA A 522 19.18 14.25 -11.55
CA ALA A 522 18.85 13.01 -10.83
C ALA A 522 20.04 12.01 -10.72
N THR A 523 21.19 12.32 -11.30
CA THR A 523 22.39 11.48 -11.28
C THR A 523 23.23 11.63 -9.99
N ASP A 524 23.22 12.80 -9.36
CA ASP A 524 23.85 13.03 -8.07
C ASP A 524 22.85 12.88 -6.91
N PRO A 525 23.29 12.58 -5.67
CA PRO A 525 22.39 12.32 -4.56
C PRO A 525 21.49 13.50 -4.20
N VAL A 526 22.01 14.73 -4.15
CA VAL A 526 21.25 15.94 -3.81
C VAL A 526 20.20 16.21 -4.89
N GLY A 527 20.61 16.22 -6.16
CA GLY A 527 19.72 16.42 -7.30
C GLY A 527 18.63 15.35 -7.41
N LYS A 528 18.93 14.09 -7.02
CA LYS A 528 17.92 13.03 -6.93
C LYS A 528 16.87 13.36 -5.85
N GLY A 529 17.27 13.88 -4.70
CA GLY A 529 16.37 14.36 -3.65
C GLY A 529 15.44 15.46 -4.16
N GLU A 530 16.00 16.48 -4.83
CA GLU A 530 15.24 17.59 -5.43
C GLU A 530 14.25 17.11 -6.50
N CYS A 531 14.63 16.15 -7.34
CA CYS A 531 13.76 15.56 -8.33
C CYS A 531 12.62 14.77 -7.67
N ASN A 532 12.91 14.00 -6.61
CA ASN A 532 11.90 13.27 -5.87
C ASN A 532 10.86 14.20 -5.22
N ALA A 533 11.27 15.35 -4.69
CA ALA A 533 10.38 16.38 -4.16
C ALA A 533 9.36 16.87 -5.20
N LYS A 534 9.80 17.07 -6.45
CA LYS A 534 8.92 17.43 -7.56
C LYS A 534 7.94 16.30 -7.90
N PHE A 535 8.42 15.05 -7.92
CA PHE A 535 7.60 13.89 -8.23
C PHE A 535 6.55 13.60 -7.16
N VAL A 536 6.90 13.77 -5.89
CA VAL A 536 5.99 13.59 -4.75
C VAL A 536 4.75 14.48 -4.87
N LYS A 537 4.91 15.75 -5.28
CA LYS A 537 3.77 16.67 -5.49
C LYS A 537 2.74 16.10 -6.46
N PHE A 538 3.19 15.58 -7.60
CA PHE A 538 2.32 14.88 -8.55
C PHE A 538 1.71 13.63 -7.94
N ARG A 539 2.52 12.79 -7.29
CA ARG A 539 2.11 11.47 -6.82
C ARG A 539 1.05 11.53 -5.72
N GLN A 540 1.14 12.49 -4.81
CA GLN A 540 0.14 12.65 -3.76
C GLN A 540 -1.23 13.06 -4.33
N ALA A 541 -1.29 14.00 -5.27
CA ALA A 541 -2.54 14.35 -5.93
C ALA A 541 -3.09 13.20 -6.77
N PHE A 542 -2.23 12.45 -7.49
CA PHE A 542 -2.59 11.27 -8.25
C PHE A 542 -3.23 10.18 -7.37
N ASN A 543 -2.65 9.91 -6.20
CA ASN A 543 -3.21 8.96 -5.24
C ASN A 543 -4.54 9.47 -4.67
N ALA A 544 -4.64 10.77 -4.34
CA ALA A 544 -5.83 11.38 -3.76
C ALA A 544 -7.04 11.35 -4.72
N VAL A 545 -6.83 11.36 -6.03
CA VAL A 545 -7.94 11.16 -6.98
C VAL A 545 -8.39 9.70 -7.09
N GLY A 546 -7.68 8.74 -6.49
CA GLY A 546 -8.05 7.32 -6.44
C GLY A 546 -7.64 6.51 -7.66
N LEU A 547 -6.65 6.98 -8.42
CA LEU A 547 -6.10 6.25 -9.56
C LEU A 547 -5.20 5.09 -9.10
N CYS A 548 -5.29 3.99 -9.84
CA CYS A 548 -4.35 2.88 -9.71
C CYS A 548 -3.01 3.27 -10.33
N GLU A 549 -1.91 2.88 -9.69
CA GLU A 549 -0.54 3.08 -10.18
C GLU A 549 -0.36 2.59 -11.62
N TYR A 550 -0.98 1.48 -11.97
CA TYR A 550 -0.91 0.91 -13.32
C TYR A 550 -1.64 1.72 -14.41
N ALA A 551 -2.25 2.85 -14.08
CA ALA A 551 -2.65 3.84 -15.08
C ALA A 551 -1.46 4.61 -15.66
N LEU A 552 -0.36 4.78 -14.89
CA LEU A 552 0.82 5.54 -15.30
C LEU A 552 1.52 4.94 -16.54
N PRO A 553 1.84 3.63 -16.58
CA PRO A 553 2.51 3.04 -17.73
C PRO A 553 1.58 2.75 -18.91
N GLN A 554 0.32 3.20 -18.88
CA GLN A 554 -0.65 2.99 -19.96
C GLN A 554 -0.71 4.14 -20.99
N GLY A 555 0.32 4.99 -21.04
CA GLY A 555 0.33 6.18 -21.87
C GLY A 555 -0.48 7.35 -21.27
N THR A 556 -0.70 8.40 -22.06
CA THR A 556 -1.33 9.63 -21.57
C THR A 556 -2.73 9.38 -21.03
N TYR A 557 -2.90 9.52 -19.71
CA TYR A 557 -4.20 9.50 -19.04
C TYR A 557 -4.80 10.92 -19.04
N PRO A 558 -6.04 11.14 -19.51
CA PRO A 558 -6.66 12.47 -19.58
C PRO A 558 -7.23 12.88 -18.21
N LEU A 559 -6.34 13.07 -17.22
CA LEU A 559 -6.71 13.28 -15.81
C LEU A 559 -7.47 14.58 -15.58
N LEU A 560 -6.93 15.70 -16.08
CA LEU A 560 -7.55 17.02 -15.87
C LEU A 560 -8.84 17.14 -16.66
N GLU A 561 -8.90 16.53 -17.85
CA GLU A 561 -10.11 16.47 -18.67
C GLU A 561 -11.22 15.65 -17.95
N PHE A 562 -10.89 14.56 -17.25
CA PHE A 562 -11.86 13.86 -16.40
C PHE A 562 -12.33 14.72 -15.23
N ILE A 563 -11.43 15.46 -14.57
CA ILE A 563 -11.81 16.33 -13.46
C ILE A 563 -12.75 17.44 -13.98
N GLU A 564 -12.46 18.07 -15.11
CA GLU A 564 -13.34 19.09 -15.71
C GLU A 564 -14.69 18.48 -16.10
N ALA A 565 -14.72 17.36 -16.81
CA ALA A 565 -15.96 16.74 -17.26
C ALA A 565 -16.86 16.24 -16.13
N ILE A 566 -16.29 15.80 -15.00
CA ILE A 566 -17.04 15.24 -13.88
C ILE A 566 -17.45 16.33 -12.89
N TYR A 567 -16.52 17.23 -12.53
CA TYR A 567 -16.71 18.23 -11.45
C TYR A 567 -17.04 19.63 -11.98
N GLY A 568 -16.79 19.92 -13.26
CA GLY A 568 -16.81 21.26 -13.81
C GLY A 568 -15.63 22.12 -13.34
N TRP A 569 -14.60 21.51 -12.76
CA TRP A 569 -13.43 22.24 -12.26
C TRP A 569 -12.36 22.32 -13.34
N LYS A 570 -12.04 23.54 -13.75
CA LYS A 570 -10.87 23.81 -14.59
C LYS A 570 -9.66 23.97 -13.68
N ILE A 571 -8.84 22.93 -13.61
CA ILE A 571 -7.64 22.88 -12.77
C ILE A 571 -6.41 22.89 -13.69
N THR A 572 -5.46 23.76 -13.41
CA THR A 572 -4.16 23.78 -14.09
C THR A 572 -3.24 22.67 -13.52
N ILE A 573 -2.18 22.34 -14.27
CA ILE A 573 -1.13 21.41 -13.78
C ILE A 573 -0.51 21.94 -12.48
N SER A 574 -0.26 23.25 -12.39
CA SER A 574 0.32 23.86 -11.18
C SER A 574 -0.59 23.66 -9.97
N GLU A 575 -1.87 24.01 -10.08
CA GLU A 575 -2.85 23.82 -8.99
C GLU A 575 -2.96 22.35 -8.56
N PHE A 576 -2.89 21.42 -9.52
CA PHE A 576 -2.91 19.99 -9.22
C PHE A 576 -1.65 19.56 -8.42
N LEU A 577 -0.46 20.06 -8.82
CA LEU A 577 0.79 19.80 -8.10
C LEU A 577 0.80 20.46 -6.71
N ASP A 578 0.29 21.67 -6.57
CA ASP A 578 0.17 22.37 -5.28
C ASP A 578 -0.80 21.65 -4.34
N THR A 579 -1.85 21.04 -4.87
CA THR A 579 -2.75 20.20 -4.07
C THR A 579 -2.02 18.96 -3.52
N GLY A 580 -1.22 18.30 -4.35
CA GLY A 580 -0.39 17.18 -3.90
C GLY A 580 0.68 17.61 -2.88
N TRP A 581 1.26 18.79 -3.07
CA TRP A 581 2.21 19.37 -2.10
C TRP A 581 1.53 19.68 -0.76
N ARG A 582 0.33 20.25 -0.79
CA ARG A 582 -0.49 20.51 0.42
C ARG A 582 -0.76 19.23 1.20
N ILE A 583 -1.18 18.17 0.51
CA ILE A 583 -1.41 16.85 1.13
C ILE A 583 -0.11 16.31 1.75
N GLN A 584 1.02 16.40 1.05
CA GLN A 584 2.32 15.95 1.56
C GLN A 584 2.75 16.74 2.79
N ALA A 585 2.62 18.08 2.74
CA ALA A 585 2.99 18.95 3.85
C ALA A 585 2.14 18.66 5.10
N LEU A 586 0.82 18.45 4.95
CA LEU A 586 -0.05 18.16 6.09
C LEU A 586 0.20 16.76 6.68
N ARG A 587 0.50 15.74 5.85
CA ARG A 587 0.92 14.42 6.32
C ARG A 587 2.24 14.49 7.11
N GLN A 588 3.18 15.31 6.65
CA GLN A 588 4.45 15.50 7.33
C GLN A 588 4.29 16.32 8.63
N LEU A 589 3.43 17.34 8.61
CA LEU A 589 3.11 18.11 9.80
C LEU A 589 2.43 17.24 10.87
N PHE A 590 1.61 16.26 10.45
CA PHE A 590 1.08 15.24 11.36
C PHE A 590 2.22 14.51 12.09
N ASN A 591 3.22 14.02 11.35
CA ASN A 591 4.37 13.34 11.93
C ASN A 591 5.20 14.24 12.86
N ALA A 592 5.34 15.52 12.49
CA ALA A 592 6.01 16.52 13.33
C ALA A 592 5.29 16.69 14.67
N ARG A 593 3.97 16.86 14.62
CA ARG A 593 3.10 17.01 15.81
C ARG A 593 3.12 15.77 16.71
N GLU A 594 3.27 14.58 16.11
CA GLU A 594 3.38 13.31 16.84
C GLU A 594 4.82 12.97 17.27
N HIS A 595 5.80 13.85 17.05
CA HIS A 595 7.24 13.62 17.29
C HIS A 595 7.74 12.32 16.64
N ALA A 596 7.21 12.00 15.46
CA ALA A 596 7.43 10.74 14.77
C ALA A 596 8.28 10.85 13.50
N ILE A 597 8.84 12.04 13.20
CA ILE A 597 9.77 12.19 12.07
C ILE A 597 11.07 11.46 12.42
N LYS A 598 11.39 10.45 11.62
CA LYS A 598 12.60 9.63 11.73
C LYS A 598 13.07 9.25 10.34
N CYS A 599 14.34 8.89 10.21
CA CYS A 599 14.90 8.29 8.98
C CYS A 599 15.70 7.03 9.35
N GLU A 600 15.13 6.19 10.21
CA GLU A 600 15.79 5.02 10.79
C GLU A 600 15.66 3.79 9.88
N THR A 601 16.80 3.17 9.54
CA THR A 601 16.88 1.89 8.84
C THR A 601 18.19 1.19 9.15
N PRO A 602 18.25 -0.16 9.15
CA PRO A 602 19.54 -0.86 9.26
C PRO A 602 20.47 -0.57 8.10
N GLY A 603 21.77 -0.43 8.37
CA GLY A 603 22.77 -0.08 7.38
C GLY A 603 22.80 -0.99 6.14
N ARG A 604 22.44 -2.27 6.29
CA ARG A 604 22.37 -3.24 5.18
C ARG A 604 21.47 -2.78 4.04
N THR A 605 20.33 -2.14 4.34
CA THR A 605 19.38 -1.64 3.32
C THR A 605 19.98 -0.51 2.48
N LEU A 606 21.00 0.15 3.01
CA LEU A 606 21.74 1.25 2.37
C LEU A 606 23.09 0.78 1.77
N GLY A 607 23.39 -0.53 1.82
CA GLY A 607 24.69 -1.06 1.40
C GLY A 607 25.83 -0.74 2.36
N ARG A 608 25.58 -0.75 3.67
CA ARG A 608 26.55 -0.52 4.74
C ARG A 608 26.61 -1.74 5.67
N PRO A 609 27.56 -2.70 5.46
CA PRO A 609 28.56 -2.76 4.39
C PRO A 609 27.96 -3.07 3.01
N PRO A 610 28.67 -2.72 1.91
CA PRO A 610 28.23 -3.03 0.56
C PRO A 610 28.29 -4.54 0.27
N LEU A 611 27.48 -5.00 -0.69
CA LEU A 611 27.56 -6.37 -1.17
C LEU A 611 28.90 -6.64 -1.87
N GLU A 612 29.48 -7.80 -1.64
CA GLU A 612 30.76 -8.21 -2.24
C GLU A 612 30.59 -8.76 -3.66
N GLN A 613 29.38 -9.11 -4.05
CA GLN A 613 29.07 -9.76 -5.32
C GLN A 613 27.68 -9.40 -5.84
N GLY A 614 27.42 -9.73 -7.10
CA GLY A 614 26.12 -9.50 -7.74
C GLY A 614 25.99 -8.15 -8.40
N PRO A 615 24.80 -7.83 -8.93
CA PRO A 615 24.53 -6.59 -9.64
C PRO A 615 24.74 -5.33 -8.77
N LEU A 616 24.53 -5.47 -7.46
CA LEU A 616 24.66 -4.39 -6.46
C LEU A 616 26.02 -4.41 -5.74
N LYS A 617 27.04 -5.10 -6.30
CA LYS A 617 28.40 -5.15 -5.72
C LYS A 617 28.97 -3.74 -5.56
N GLY A 618 29.36 -3.40 -4.33
CA GLY A 618 29.96 -2.11 -4.01
C GLY A 618 29.00 -0.93 -3.92
N ASP A 619 27.72 -1.13 -4.24
CA ASP A 619 26.72 -0.06 -4.20
C ASP A 619 26.38 0.35 -2.77
N THR A 620 26.37 1.66 -2.55
CA THR A 620 25.92 2.32 -1.32
C THR A 620 24.96 3.44 -1.64
N VAL A 621 24.01 3.69 -0.76
CA VAL A 621 23.06 4.80 -0.87
C VAL A 621 23.55 5.96 -0.02
N LYS A 622 23.75 7.12 -0.63
CA LYS A 622 24.11 8.38 0.06
C LYS A 622 22.84 9.08 0.55
N ILE A 623 22.14 8.42 1.45
CA ILE A 623 20.78 8.78 1.83
C ILE A 623 20.68 10.15 2.50
N GLU A 624 21.69 10.52 3.29
CA GLU A 624 21.74 11.79 4.01
C GLU A 624 21.69 12.98 3.03
N GLN A 625 22.51 12.93 1.97
CA GLN A 625 22.54 13.96 0.92
C GLN A 625 21.22 13.99 0.12
N MET A 626 20.59 12.84 -0.08
CA MET A 626 19.30 12.76 -0.78
C MET A 626 18.19 13.37 0.06
N ILE A 627 18.17 13.11 1.38
CA ILE A 627 17.19 13.70 2.32
C ILE A 627 17.37 15.21 2.39
N GLU A 628 18.59 15.71 2.49
CA GLU A 628 18.89 17.15 2.46
C GLU A 628 18.32 17.82 1.20
N GLY A 629 18.63 17.28 0.01
CA GLY A 629 18.10 17.79 -1.25
C GLY A 629 16.56 17.72 -1.33
N TYR A 630 15.97 16.66 -0.80
CA TYR A 630 14.53 16.50 -0.75
C TYR A 630 13.85 17.52 0.17
N PHE A 631 14.28 17.63 1.43
CA PHE A 631 13.68 18.54 2.40
C PHE A 631 13.78 20.00 1.94
N ARG A 632 14.96 20.42 1.46
CA ARG A 632 15.13 21.77 0.89
C ARG A 632 14.16 22.03 -0.26
N ALA A 633 14.03 21.10 -1.21
CA ALA A 633 13.23 21.28 -2.42
C ALA A 633 11.71 21.19 -2.18
N ILE A 634 11.27 20.47 -1.13
CA ILE A 634 9.86 20.37 -0.75
C ILE A 634 9.42 21.47 0.24
N GLY A 635 10.36 22.33 0.69
CA GLY A 635 10.09 23.43 1.61
C GLY A 635 9.95 22.99 3.08
N PHE A 636 10.74 21.98 3.47
CA PHE A 636 10.87 21.55 4.85
C PHE A 636 12.22 22.04 5.41
N ASP A 637 12.33 22.18 6.71
CA ASP A 637 13.60 22.48 7.38
C ASP A 637 14.51 21.24 7.42
N GLU A 638 15.69 21.37 8.00
CA GLU A 638 16.69 20.29 8.12
C GLU A 638 16.20 19.09 8.95
N THR A 639 15.20 19.31 9.81
CA THR A 639 14.56 18.27 10.63
C THR A 639 13.35 17.62 9.94
N GLY A 640 13.04 18.04 8.70
CA GLY A 640 11.93 17.52 7.92
C GLY A 640 10.57 18.12 8.30
N ILE A 641 10.52 19.20 9.08
CA ILE A 641 9.30 19.91 9.45
C ILE A 641 8.95 20.92 8.35
N PRO A 642 7.69 20.99 7.86
CA PRO A 642 7.27 22.02 6.91
C PRO A 642 7.52 23.44 7.45
N THR A 643 8.14 24.31 6.63
CA THR A 643 8.42 25.69 7.07
C THR A 643 7.13 26.53 7.11
N PRO A 644 7.06 27.60 7.96
CA PRO A 644 5.91 28.52 7.98
C PRO A 644 5.59 29.06 6.58
N GLN A 645 6.61 29.43 5.80
CA GLN A 645 6.46 29.95 4.45
C GLN A 645 5.82 28.94 3.50
N THR A 646 6.18 27.65 3.66
CA THR A 646 5.55 26.56 2.89
C THR A 646 4.09 26.39 3.27
N LEU A 647 3.75 26.44 4.57
CA LEU A 647 2.37 26.32 5.04
C LEU A 647 1.51 27.49 4.55
N GLU A 648 2.02 28.73 4.64
CA GLU A 648 1.35 29.94 4.11
C GLU A 648 1.08 29.80 2.60
N TYR A 649 2.11 29.47 1.81
CA TYR A 649 1.95 29.28 0.35
C TYR A 649 0.87 28.25 0.00
N LEU A 650 0.77 27.19 0.80
CA LEU A 650 -0.18 26.10 0.58
C LEU A 650 -1.58 26.36 1.17
N GLY A 651 -1.83 27.53 1.81
CA GLY A 651 -3.10 27.84 2.47
C GLY A 651 -3.36 26.94 3.69
N LEU A 652 -2.30 26.62 4.42
CA LEU A 652 -2.32 25.83 5.66
C LEU A 652 -2.02 26.72 6.89
N ASP A 653 -2.27 28.03 6.78
CA ASP A 653 -1.97 29.04 7.82
C ASP A 653 -2.57 28.68 9.18
N ALA A 654 -3.76 28.08 9.18
CA ALA A 654 -4.46 27.66 10.38
C ALA A 654 -3.66 26.65 11.23
N PHE A 655 -2.69 25.95 10.64
CA PHE A 655 -1.87 24.92 11.30
C PHE A 655 -0.46 25.41 11.68
N ILE A 656 -0.09 26.67 11.34
CA ILE A 656 1.23 27.24 11.72
C ILE A 656 1.43 27.26 13.26
N PRO A 657 0.41 27.56 14.10
CA PRO A 657 0.58 27.51 15.54
C PRO A 657 1.08 26.16 16.08
N ASP A 658 0.77 25.05 15.39
CA ASP A 658 1.16 23.69 15.80
C ASP A 658 2.67 23.48 15.69
N LEU A 659 3.39 24.25 14.86
CA LEU A 659 4.86 24.20 14.75
C LEU A 659 5.57 24.46 16.08
N ARG A 660 4.94 25.23 17.01
CA ARG A 660 5.51 25.49 18.33
C ARG A 660 5.62 24.21 19.18
N SER A 661 4.73 23.24 18.96
CA SER A 661 4.78 21.94 19.65
C SER A 661 5.73 20.94 19.00
N CYS A 662 6.21 21.24 17.78
CA CYS A 662 7.07 20.35 16.99
C CYS A 662 8.58 20.53 17.28
N SER A 663 9.00 21.56 18.04
CA SER A 663 10.40 21.86 18.33
C SER A 663 11.02 20.76 19.22
N GLY A 664 12.15 20.19 18.78
CA GLY A 664 12.89 19.15 19.53
C GLY A 664 13.07 17.81 18.78
N VAL A 665 12.79 17.76 17.50
CA VAL A 665 13.02 16.56 16.65
C VAL A 665 14.50 16.42 16.35
N ASP A 666 15.15 15.37 16.88
CA ASP A 666 16.56 15.00 16.57
C ASP A 666 16.55 13.91 15.50
N ILE A 667 16.93 14.25 14.25
CA ILE A 667 17.05 13.26 13.19
C ILE A 667 18.41 12.57 13.30
N ARG A 668 18.40 11.33 13.77
CA ARG A 668 19.55 10.42 13.70
C ARG A 668 19.36 9.48 12.50
N VAL A 669 20.17 9.66 11.47
CA VAL A 669 20.27 8.74 10.32
C VAL A 669 21.26 7.63 10.62
#